data_e0012fa989766b8c6545f5b292a64370
#
_entry.id   e0012fa989766b8c6545f5b292a64370
#
_cell.length_a   1.000
_cell.length_b   1.000
_cell.length_c   1.000
_cell.angle_alpha   90.00
_cell.angle_beta   90.00
_cell.angle_gamma   90.00
#
_symmetry.space_group_name_H-M   'P 1'
#
loop_
_entity.id
_entity.type
_entity.pdbx_description
1 polymer ?
#
loop_
_entity_poly.entity_id
_entity_poly.type
_entity_poly.pdbx_seq_one_letter_code
_entity_poly.pdbx_strand_id
1 'polypeptide(L)'
;MFWSFINGLLLAFLLILFFLILDLLDHRGRISVQGVERVQQLQEILASPEPEAPAETTEPSEEPAEPKADTDEVAAAEEKPAPEPKAAPADAQPATPPDRLILSDTGILPSVWWTHSKYHLGIMKSVYQRVPLLQQNQSALFTLILVALVVASIRVLIRWRCRLRSLKVSHHISTTLRNMIHRQALRLGPGDLSGKETDQAFHLFIQDVGTVQNGVFHWVYGLTRHTVTLAILLLIAVSIDWRLTLQCIIPLAAAWYFLMQHRKDYDLQHARTLVTIDTELSLLAENLRSTRLVRGYGMENPEHEQFQKHLAKYTENLEKLKRVEGWGHRIARGLAVFCSCLVVFLVGYKVLVNPDSLPLSAAVLVVGIFGFFYLPVNGLHXLXRVREESTVAAXSIYRYLNLIPEVGQAVGAKFLEPMSTALQFENVNYSLTPGSAPILKGFDLKIPAGTTTALVSLEKLAPRAVSFLVPRFIEPRSGRVLIDGEDTAWVTLESLRAEAIFVSGNDPCLTGTVKDNIRCGDERYSLQEVIAASKESHAHQFIQGLPQGYETVLGQHGEDLTTGECFRLGLARALLRKPALMIIEEPEGPLDEDTKTLLEDAYSRIFQNRTVLVIPSRITTLRRVDQVVVIHEGKVEAVDSQSNLLKKSALYRHWEYTRFNQFRHSQDTPIEQR
;
A
#
# COMPACT_ATOMS: atom_id res chain seq x y z
N MET A 1 -14.29 -5.33 13.56
CA MET A 1 -14.86 -4.76 14.81
C MET A 1 -15.08 -5.82 15.88
N PHE A 2 -15.86 -6.88 15.64
CA PHE A 2 -16.18 -7.94 16.62
C PHE A 2 -14.94 -8.49 17.36
N TRP A 3 -13.90 -8.90 16.63
CA TRP A 3 -12.67 -9.44 17.25
C TRP A 3 -11.89 -8.41 18.07
N SER A 4 -11.96 -7.13 17.71
CA SER A 4 -11.35 -6.04 18.51
C SER A 4 -12.10 -5.83 19.82
N PHE A 5 -13.42 -5.96 19.79
CA PHE A 5 -14.27 -5.90 20.98
C PHE A 5 -13.95 -7.06 21.94
N ILE A 6 -13.88 -8.30 21.44
CA ILE A 6 -13.48 -9.48 22.24
C ILE A 6 -12.08 -9.26 22.84
N ASN A 7 -11.13 -8.79 22.07
CA ASN A 7 -9.76 -8.47 22.56
C ASN A 7 -9.80 -7.43 23.68
N GLY A 8 -10.71 -6.47 23.59
CA GLY A 8 -10.93 -5.46 24.64
C GLY A 8 -11.52 -6.06 25.92
N LEU A 9 -12.53 -6.91 25.78
CA LEU A 9 -13.14 -7.61 26.93
C LEU A 9 -12.10 -8.50 27.65
N LEU A 10 -11.25 -9.19 26.89
CA LEU A 10 -10.15 -9.97 27.47
C LEU A 10 -9.14 -9.09 28.20
N LEU A 11 -8.92 -7.84 27.73
CA LEU A 11 -8.08 -6.87 28.44
C LEU A 11 -8.72 -6.47 29.77
N ALA A 12 -10.03 -6.17 29.76
CA ALA A 12 -10.79 -5.84 30.97
C ALA A 12 -10.68 -6.99 32.01
N PHE A 13 -10.87 -8.21 31.54
CA PHE A 13 -10.77 -9.39 32.39
C PHE A 13 -9.37 -9.57 32.98
N LEU A 14 -8.32 -9.36 32.18
CA LEU A 14 -6.92 -9.37 32.66
C LEU A 14 -6.66 -8.30 33.72
N LEU A 15 -7.24 -7.11 33.58
CA LEU A 15 -7.10 -6.03 34.57
C LEU A 15 -7.82 -6.38 35.88
N ILE A 16 -8.97 -7.04 35.80
CA ILE A 16 -9.70 -7.55 36.97
C ILE A 16 -8.84 -8.63 37.67
N LEU A 17 -8.28 -9.58 36.93
CA LEU A 17 -7.39 -10.60 37.49
C LEU A 17 -6.16 -9.97 38.16
N PHE A 18 -5.59 -8.96 37.53
CA PHE A 18 -4.45 -8.21 38.07
C PHE A 18 -4.82 -7.53 39.38
N PHE A 19 -6.00 -6.91 39.45
CA PHE A 19 -6.54 -6.31 40.70
C PHE A 19 -6.66 -7.38 41.80
N LEU A 20 -7.23 -8.55 41.49
CA LEU A 20 -7.41 -9.63 42.46
C LEU A 20 -6.07 -10.16 43.00
N ILE A 21 -5.06 -10.28 42.12
CA ILE A 21 -3.69 -10.69 42.51
C ILE A 21 -3.07 -9.64 43.44
N LEU A 22 -3.17 -8.36 43.09
CA LEU A 22 -2.63 -7.26 43.89
C LEU A 22 -3.28 -7.21 45.28
N ASP A 23 -4.61 -7.36 45.31
CA ASP A 23 -5.40 -7.32 46.55
C ASP A 23 -5.06 -8.50 47.47
N LEU A 24 -4.92 -9.70 46.89
CA LEU A 24 -4.49 -10.90 47.62
C LEU A 24 -3.08 -10.71 48.23
N LEU A 25 -2.15 -10.09 47.50
CA LEU A 25 -0.77 -9.82 47.98
C LEU A 25 -0.74 -8.73 49.08
N ASP A 26 -1.58 -7.70 48.90
CA ASP A 26 -1.67 -6.56 49.83
C ASP A 26 -2.25 -7.01 51.20
N HIS A 27 -3.43 -7.64 51.17
CA HIS A 27 -4.13 -8.08 52.37
C HIS A 27 -3.65 -9.41 52.95
N ARG A 28 -2.87 -10.20 52.13
CA ARG A 28 -2.43 -11.58 52.49
C ARG A 28 -3.60 -12.47 52.93
N GLY A 29 -4.75 -12.28 52.31
CA GLY A 29 -6.00 -13.00 52.65
C GLY A 29 -6.52 -12.75 54.06
N ARG A 30 -6.18 -11.59 54.69
CA ARG A 30 -6.68 -11.19 56.00
C ARG A 30 -7.78 -10.15 55.82
N ILE A 31 -8.88 -10.36 56.55
CA ILE A 31 -9.97 -9.41 56.59
C ILE A 31 -10.33 -9.17 58.07
N SER A 32 -10.50 -7.92 58.45
CA SER A 32 -10.99 -7.53 59.76
C SER A 32 -12.19 -6.60 59.60
N VAL A 33 -13.33 -7.02 60.14
CA VAL A 33 -14.60 -6.29 60.01
C VAL A 33 -15.08 -5.96 61.43
N GLN A 34 -15.50 -4.70 61.63
CA GLN A 34 -16.07 -4.21 62.89
C GLN A 34 -17.50 -3.72 62.66
N GLY A 35 -18.39 -3.98 63.61
CA GLY A 35 -19.80 -3.62 63.58
C GLY A 35 -20.71 -4.81 63.18
N VAL A 36 -21.75 -4.95 63.95
CA VAL A 36 -22.69 -6.11 63.88
C VAL A 36 -23.28 -6.33 62.50
N GLU A 37 -23.72 -5.25 61.84
CA GLU A 37 -24.30 -5.34 60.47
C GLU A 37 -23.30 -5.82 59.44
N ARG A 38 -22.04 -5.30 59.51
CA ARG A 38 -20.97 -5.69 58.59
C ARG A 38 -20.50 -7.13 58.79
N VAL A 39 -20.48 -7.60 60.07
CA VAL A 39 -20.17 -8.99 60.42
C VAL A 39 -21.22 -9.94 59.85
N GLN A 40 -22.51 -9.57 59.97
CA GLN A 40 -23.63 -10.35 59.40
C GLN A 40 -23.52 -10.48 57.87
N GLN A 41 -23.21 -9.37 57.16
CA GLN A 41 -22.97 -9.37 55.71
C GLN A 41 -21.81 -10.28 55.31
N LEU A 42 -20.71 -10.26 56.08
CA LEU A 42 -19.56 -11.12 55.83
C LEU A 42 -19.92 -12.61 56.04
N GLN A 43 -20.71 -12.93 57.08
CA GLN A 43 -21.21 -14.28 57.34
C GLN A 43 -22.11 -14.77 56.21
N GLU A 44 -22.92 -13.89 55.63
CA GLU A 44 -23.76 -14.20 54.46
C GLU A 44 -22.92 -14.53 53.20
N ILE A 45 -21.77 -13.86 53.02
CA ILE A 45 -20.84 -14.17 51.92
C ILE A 45 -20.17 -15.53 52.15
N LEU A 46 -19.87 -15.89 53.40
CA LEU A 46 -19.24 -17.16 53.77
C LEU A 46 -20.21 -18.35 53.75
N ALA A 47 -21.51 -18.10 54.00
CA ALA A 47 -22.52 -19.15 53.94
C ALA A 47 -22.57 -19.81 52.58
N SER A 48 -22.51 -21.13 52.54
CA SER A 48 -22.67 -21.89 51.30
C SER A 48 -24.05 -21.63 50.69
N PRO A 49 -24.19 -21.54 49.39
CA PRO A 49 -25.51 -21.45 48.77
C PRO A 49 -26.30 -22.76 49.11
N GLU A 50 -27.46 -22.62 49.69
CA GLU A 50 -28.36 -23.76 49.86
C GLU A 50 -28.58 -24.42 48.50
N PRO A 51 -28.49 -25.75 48.39
CA PRO A 51 -28.79 -26.41 47.13
C PRO A 51 -30.26 -26.10 46.80
N GLU A 52 -30.49 -25.48 45.65
CA GLU A 52 -31.86 -25.28 45.14
C GLU A 52 -32.57 -26.64 45.14
N ALA A 53 -33.64 -26.77 45.95
CA ALA A 53 -34.50 -27.93 45.92
C ALA A 53 -35.01 -28.13 44.48
N PRO A 54 -35.02 -29.34 43.96
CA PRO A 54 -35.53 -29.55 42.62
C PRO A 54 -36.99 -29.11 42.57
N ALA A 55 -37.31 -28.28 41.62
CA ALA A 55 -38.66 -27.77 41.39
C ALA A 55 -39.62 -28.97 41.28
N GLU A 56 -40.56 -29.10 42.24
CA GLU A 56 -41.65 -30.08 42.17
C GLU A 56 -42.48 -29.78 40.92
N THR A 57 -42.44 -30.68 39.99
CA THR A 57 -43.37 -30.70 38.86
C THR A 57 -44.76 -31.05 39.38
N THR A 58 -45.62 -30.08 39.54
CA THR A 58 -47.06 -30.26 39.79
C THR A 58 -47.72 -30.79 38.51
N GLU A 59 -48.05 -32.08 38.50
CA GLU A 59 -49.03 -32.61 37.55
C GLU A 59 -50.43 -32.56 38.24
N PRO A 60 -51.46 -32.26 37.47
CA PRO A 60 -52.82 -32.08 38.07
C PRO A 60 -53.50 -33.40 38.44
N SER A 61 -54.12 -33.40 39.67
CA SER A 61 -54.90 -34.47 40.24
C SER A 61 -56.23 -34.66 39.56
N GLU A 62 -56.57 -35.89 39.25
CA GLU A 62 -58.04 -36.33 39.11
C GLU A 62 -58.48 -37.17 40.31
N GLU A 63 -59.55 -36.76 40.88
CA GLU A 63 -60.39 -37.50 41.84
C GLU A 63 -61.29 -38.50 41.07
N PRO A 64 -62.05 -39.49 41.62
CA PRO A 64 -62.28 -39.86 43.01
C PRO A 64 -62.50 -41.40 43.30
N ALA A 65 -62.87 -41.71 44.55
CA ALA A 65 -63.81 -42.74 45.05
C ALA A 65 -63.30 -43.70 46.11
N GLU A 66 -63.91 -43.56 47.30
CA GLU A 66 -64.05 -44.53 48.38
C GLU A 66 -64.79 -45.83 47.95
N PRO A 67 -65.00 -46.91 48.79
CA PRO A 67 -64.67 -47.11 50.22
C PRO A 67 -64.33 -48.57 50.62
N LYS A 68 -64.31 -48.76 51.98
CA LYS A 68 -64.57 -49.95 52.82
C LYS A 68 -63.39 -50.86 53.15
N ALA A 69 -62.95 -50.85 54.41
CA ALA A 69 -63.38 -51.61 55.57
C ALA A 69 -62.93 -53.07 55.56
N ASP A 70 -62.19 -53.46 56.47
CA ASP A 70 -62.43 -54.35 57.60
C ASP A 70 -61.14 -54.98 58.19
N THR A 71 -60.98 -54.74 59.43
CA THR A 71 -60.89 -55.64 60.63
C THR A 71 -59.64 -56.53 60.77
N ASP A 72 -59.12 -56.37 61.99
CA ASP A 72 -58.63 -57.40 62.97
C ASP A 72 -57.24 -58.01 62.70
N GLU A 73 -56.35 -58.18 63.58
CA GLU A 73 -56.29 -58.59 64.99
C GLU A 73 -54.84 -58.54 65.53
N VAL A 74 -54.67 -58.02 66.72
CA VAL A 74 -54.04 -58.50 67.94
C VAL A 74 -52.68 -59.30 67.85
N ALA A 75 -51.68 -58.83 68.56
CA ALA A 75 -50.94 -59.46 69.66
C ALA A 75 -49.72 -58.60 70.02
N ALA A 76 -49.67 -58.01 71.11
CA ALA A 76 -49.22 -58.25 72.45
C ALA A 76 -47.72 -58.59 72.64
N ALA A 77 -47.12 -57.80 73.55
CA ALA A 77 -46.03 -58.00 74.46
C ALA A 77 -44.69 -57.40 74.01
N GLU A 78 -43.94 -56.69 74.76
CA GLU A 78 -43.71 -56.63 76.21
C GLU A 78 -42.91 -55.32 76.51
N GLU A 79 -43.20 -54.75 77.66
CA GLU A 79 -42.64 -53.58 78.32
C GLU A 79 -41.24 -53.80 78.86
N LYS A 80 -40.29 -52.82 78.66
CA LYS A 80 -39.29 -52.53 79.70
C LYS A 80 -38.89 -51.05 79.69
N PRO A 81 -38.67 -50.45 80.90
CA PRO A 81 -38.84 -49.02 81.10
C PRO A 81 -37.66 -48.16 80.71
N ALA A 82 -37.98 -46.95 80.30
CA ALA A 82 -37.02 -45.84 79.98
C ALA A 82 -36.45 -45.23 81.28
N PRO A 83 -35.21 -44.77 81.26
CA PRO A 83 -34.71 -43.89 82.32
C PRO A 83 -35.11 -42.42 82.06
N GLU A 84 -35.38 -41.71 83.13
CA GLU A 84 -35.82 -40.32 83.18
C GLU A 84 -34.97 -39.30 82.48
N PRO A 85 -35.55 -38.22 81.91
CA PRO A 85 -34.76 -37.12 81.27
C PRO A 85 -34.16 -36.21 82.34
N LYS A 86 -32.83 -36.04 82.28
CA LYS A 86 -32.15 -34.97 83.03
C LYS A 86 -32.53 -33.63 82.43
N ALA A 87 -32.93 -32.69 83.25
CA ALA A 87 -33.26 -31.33 82.93
C ALA A 87 -32.15 -30.61 82.15
N ALA A 88 -32.50 -30.09 80.98
CA ALA A 88 -31.68 -29.18 80.26
C ALA A 88 -31.55 -27.81 81.00
N PRO A 89 -30.40 -27.19 81.07
CA PRO A 89 -30.32 -25.81 81.55
C PRO A 89 -30.97 -24.88 80.53
N ALA A 90 -31.97 -24.16 80.93
CA ALA A 90 -32.51 -22.99 80.24
C ALA A 90 -31.47 -21.90 80.20
N ASP A 91 -31.50 -21.13 79.12
CA ASP A 91 -30.68 -19.94 78.76
C ASP A 91 -29.54 -20.23 77.82
N ALA A 92 -29.85 -20.58 76.54
CA ALA A 92 -29.04 -20.19 75.36
C ALA A 92 -29.72 -18.96 74.75
N GLN A 93 -29.40 -17.80 75.21
CA GLN A 93 -29.62 -16.54 74.45
C GLN A 93 -28.98 -16.69 73.10
N PRO A 94 -29.58 -16.25 71.98
CA PRO A 94 -28.94 -16.22 70.70
C PRO A 94 -27.65 -15.39 70.83
N ALA A 95 -26.50 -16.00 70.56
CA ALA A 95 -25.21 -15.35 70.69
C ALA A 95 -25.21 -14.06 69.81
N THR A 96 -25.15 -12.92 70.45
CA THR A 96 -24.98 -11.66 69.77
C THR A 96 -23.75 -11.81 68.90
N PRO A 97 -23.82 -11.51 67.59
CA PRO A 97 -22.69 -11.69 66.71
C PRO A 97 -21.49 -10.86 67.22
N PRO A 98 -20.29 -11.39 67.16
CA PRO A 98 -19.13 -10.70 67.74
C PRO A 98 -18.94 -9.33 67.07
N ASP A 99 -18.69 -8.29 67.86
CA ASP A 99 -18.50 -6.92 67.39
C ASP A 99 -17.25 -6.77 66.49
N ARG A 100 -16.39 -7.81 66.44
CA ARG A 100 -15.16 -7.81 65.60
C ARG A 100 -14.84 -9.24 65.16
N LEU A 101 -14.74 -9.44 63.85
CA LEU A 101 -14.36 -10.72 63.24
C LEU A 101 -13.04 -10.55 62.50
N ILE A 102 -12.04 -11.36 62.79
CA ILE A 102 -10.74 -11.37 62.08
C ILE A 102 -10.57 -12.77 61.51
N LEU A 103 -10.42 -12.84 60.16
CA LEU A 103 -10.17 -14.07 59.43
C LEU A 103 -8.84 -13.98 58.72
N SER A 104 -8.08 -15.08 58.65
CA SER A 104 -6.83 -15.19 57.94
C SER A 104 -6.85 -16.38 57.00
N ASP A 105 -6.11 -16.33 55.92
CA ASP A 105 -5.98 -17.33 54.85
C ASP A 105 -7.33 -17.56 54.13
N THR A 106 -8.02 -16.47 53.80
CA THR A 106 -9.35 -16.50 53.17
C THR A 106 -9.29 -16.27 51.64
N GLY A 107 -8.10 -16.37 51.04
CA GLY A 107 -7.92 -16.17 49.59
C GLY A 107 -8.36 -14.78 49.11
N ILE A 108 -9.25 -14.72 48.12
CA ILE A 108 -9.71 -13.45 47.53
C ILE A 108 -10.91 -12.80 48.28
N LEU A 109 -11.24 -13.26 49.49
CA LEU A 109 -12.37 -12.71 50.27
C LEU A 109 -12.31 -11.18 50.49
N PRO A 110 -11.13 -10.55 50.76
CA PRO A 110 -11.06 -9.10 50.85
C PRO A 110 -11.55 -8.37 49.60
N SER A 111 -11.18 -8.84 48.42
CA SER A 111 -11.63 -8.29 47.13
C SER A 111 -13.13 -8.48 46.93
N VAL A 112 -13.68 -9.65 47.32
CA VAL A 112 -15.11 -9.98 47.23
C VAL A 112 -15.89 -9.05 48.15
N TRP A 113 -15.41 -8.85 49.39
CA TRP A 113 -16.00 -7.95 50.38
C TRP A 113 -16.05 -6.51 49.86
N TRP A 114 -14.93 -5.98 49.33
CA TRP A 114 -14.84 -4.60 48.78
C TRP A 114 -15.79 -4.40 47.60
N THR A 115 -15.86 -5.37 46.66
CA THR A 115 -16.75 -5.29 45.48
C THR A 115 -18.20 -5.40 45.88
N HIS A 116 -18.53 -6.25 46.86
CA HIS A 116 -19.89 -6.43 47.33
C HIS A 116 -20.38 -5.18 48.10
N SER A 117 -19.56 -4.60 48.98
CA SER A 117 -19.92 -3.42 49.75
C SER A 117 -20.06 -2.17 48.88
N LYS A 118 -19.31 -2.06 47.78
CA LYS A 118 -19.30 -0.88 46.90
C LYS A 118 -20.33 -0.95 45.78
N TYR A 119 -20.49 -2.10 45.15
CA TYR A 119 -21.31 -2.26 43.94
C TYR A 119 -22.54 -3.14 44.12
N HIS A 120 -22.69 -3.79 45.25
CA HIS A 120 -23.78 -4.76 45.56
C HIS A 120 -23.86 -5.89 44.52
N LEU A 121 -22.73 -6.25 43.90
CA LEU A 121 -22.64 -7.24 42.84
C LEU A 121 -22.43 -8.65 43.45
N GLY A 122 -23.39 -9.53 43.28
CA GLY A 122 -23.35 -10.91 43.77
C GLY A 122 -22.46 -11.85 42.96
N ILE A 123 -21.98 -11.41 41.77
CA ILE A 123 -21.21 -12.28 40.86
C ILE A 123 -19.92 -12.78 41.51
N MET A 124 -19.16 -11.88 42.14
CA MET A 124 -17.89 -12.24 42.82
C MET A 124 -18.14 -13.16 44.02
N LYS A 125 -19.25 -12.94 44.75
CA LYS A 125 -19.71 -13.80 45.86
C LYS A 125 -19.97 -15.23 45.33
N SER A 126 -20.74 -15.35 44.25
CA SER A 126 -21.06 -16.64 43.61
C SER A 126 -19.80 -17.38 43.11
N VAL A 127 -18.86 -16.66 42.50
CA VAL A 127 -17.59 -17.26 42.03
C VAL A 127 -16.75 -17.76 43.21
N TYR A 128 -16.64 -16.97 44.29
CA TYR A 128 -15.90 -17.33 45.51
C TYR A 128 -16.49 -18.58 46.18
N GLN A 129 -17.82 -18.67 46.27
CA GLN A 129 -18.54 -19.80 46.89
C GLN A 129 -18.41 -21.09 46.05
N ARG A 130 -18.44 -20.98 44.71
CA ARG A 130 -18.41 -22.15 43.79
C ARG A 130 -16.99 -22.69 43.53
N VAL A 131 -15.96 -21.88 43.75
CA VAL A 131 -14.57 -22.30 43.41
C VAL A 131 -13.71 -22.37 44.67
N PRO A 132 -13.61 -23.56 45.32
CA PRO A 132 -12.89 -23.71 46.58
C PRO A 132 -11.38 -23.36 46.47
N LEU A 133 -10.80 -23.44 45.27
CA LEU A 133 -9.39 -23.05 45.00
C LEU A 133 -9.13 -21.57 45.25
N LEU A 134 -10.16 -20.70 45.27
CA LEU A 134 -10.03 -19.27 45.54
C LEU A 134 -10.16 -18.90 47.02
N GLN A 135 -10.44 -19.88 47.87
CA GLN A 135 -10.69 -19.70 49.31
C GLN A 135 -9.40 -19.77 50.16
N GLN A 136 -8.29 -20.25 49.61
CA GLN A 136 -6.99 -20.32 50.26
C GLN A 136 -5.98 -19.45 49.51
N ASN A 137 -5.05 -18.82 50.22
CA ASN A 137 -4.10 -17.84 49.64
C ASN A 137 -3.23 -18.46 48.54
N GLN A 138 -2.62 -19.62 48.78
CA GLN A 138 -1.68 -20.25 47.84
C GLN A 138 -2.37 -20.74 46.56
N SER A 139 -3.48 -21.46 46.72
CA SER A 139 -4.26 -21.99 45.59
C SER A 139 -4.92 -20.86 44.77
N ALA A 140 -5.40 -19.81 45.44
CA ALA A 140 -5.95 -18.63 44.77
C ALA A 140 -4.90 -17.92 43.91
N LEU A 141 -3.70 -17.70 44.44
CA LEU A 141 -2.60 -17.07 43.67
C LEU A 141 -2.25 -17.90 42.44
N PHE A 142 -2.08 -19.20 42.59
CA PHE A 142 -1.79 -20.13 41.50
C PHE A 142 -2.87 -20.11 40.42
N THR A 143 -4.14 -20.23 40.83
CA THR A 143 -5.28 -20.27 39.89
C THR A 143 -5.43 -18.93 39.16
N LEU A 144 -5.31 -17.78 39.83
CA LEU A 144 -5.41 -16.45 39.21
C LEU A 144 -4.31 -16.26 38.17
N ILE A 145 -3.07 -16.66 38.49
CA ILE A 145 -1.91 -16.55 37.53
C ILE A 145 -2.16 -17.49 36.34
N LEU A 146 -2.61 -18.73 36.58
CA LEU A 146 -2.88 -19.69 35.50
C LEU A 146 -3.96 -19.17 34.55
N VAL A 147 -5.10 -18.67 35.12
CA VAL A 147 -6.18 -18.08 34.32
C VAL A 147 -5.69 -16.85 33.55
N ALA A 148 -4.90 -15.98 34.20
CA ALA A 148 -4.33 -14.81 33.52
C ALA A 148 -3.44 -15.22 32.33
N LEU A 149 -2.61 -16.26 32.49
CA LEU A 149 -1.76 -16.79 31.42
C LEU A 149 -2.58 -17.32 30.24
N VAL A 150 -3.64 -18.09 30.53
CA VAL A 150 -4.54 -18.65 29.50
C VAL A 150 -5.24 -17.51 28.74
N VAL A 151 -5.79 -16.53 29.46
CA VAL A 151 -6.49 -15.37 28.86
C VAL A 151 -5.52 -14.54 28.03
N ALA A 152 -4.29 -14.30 28.53
CA ALA A 152 -3.26 -13.59 27.80
C ALA A 152 -2.90 -14.32 26.49
N SER A 153 -2.76 -15.64 26.54
CA SER A 153 -2.46 -16.48 25.36
C SER A 153 -3.58 -16.40 24.31
N ILE A 154 -4.83 -16.52 24.74
CA ILE A 154 -6.03 -16.37 23.87
C ILE A 154 -6.03 -14.97 23.25
N ARG A 155 -5.73 -13.93 24.04
CA ARG A 155 -5.68 -12.54 23.58
C ARG A 155 -4.60 -12.34 22.51
N VAL A 156 -3.41 -12.94 22.67
CA VAL A 156 -2.32 -12.90 21.68
C VAL A 156 -2.78 -13.56 20.37
N LEU A 157 -3.40 -14.73 20.46
CA LEU A 157 -3.90 -15.48 19.30
C LEU A 157 -4.96 -14.67 18.52
N ILE A 158 -5.90 -14.04 19.22
CA ILE A 158 -6.94 -13.18 18.62
C ILE A 158 -6.27 -11.98 17.90
N ARG A 159 -5.29 -11.33 18.55
CA ARG A 159 -4.54 -10.22 17.96
C ARG A 159 -3.83 -10.63 16.67
N TRP A 160 -3.18 -11.78 16.69
CA TRP A 160 -2.49 -12.34 15.52
C TRP A 160 -3.48 -12.59 14.36
N ARG A 161 -4.62 -13.21 14.65
CA ARG A 161 -5.71 -13.44 13.66
C ARG A 161 -6.25 -12.13 13.08
N CYS A 162 -6.47 -11.12 13.93
CA CYS A 162 -6.89 -9.77 13.48
C CYS A 162 -5.87 -9.14 12.54
N ARG A 163 -4.60 -9.21 12.90
CA ARG A 163 -3.49 -8.66 12.11
C ARG A 163 -3.43 -9.33 10.72
N LEU A 164 -3.51 -10.66 10.67
CA LEU A 164 -3.49 -11.42 9.40
C LEU A 164 -4.67 -11.05 8.49
N ARG A 165 -5.87 -10.90 9.06
CA ARG A 165 -7.07 -10.50 8.28
C ARG A 165 -6.92 -9.07 7.74
N SER A 166 -6.40 -8.14 8.54
CA SER A 166 -6.17 -6.76 8.11
C SER A 166 -5.11 -6.69 7.00
N LEU A 167 -4.05 -7.53 7.08
CA LEU A 167 -3.03 -7.65 6.03
C LEU A 167 -3.65 -8.15 4.71
N LYS A 168 -4.52 -9.17 4.77
CA LYS A 168 -5.20 -9.71 3.56
C LYS A 168 -6.05 -8.63 2.87
N VAL A 169 -6.81 -7.85 3.65
CA VAL A 169 -7.62 -6.73 3.11
C VAL A 169 -6.72 -5.69 2.45
N SER A 170 -5.65 -5.29 3.12
CA SER A 170 -4.69 -4.30 2.64
C SER A 170 -4.00 -4.77 1.34
N HIS A 171 -3.58 -6.03 1.26
CA HIS A 171 -2.99 -6.62 0.05
C HIS A 171 -4.00 -6.69 -1.11
N HIS A 172 -5.25 -7.05 -0.84
CA HIS A 172 -6.29 -7.10 -1.87
C HIS A 172 -6.53 -5.72 -2.50
N ILE A 173 -6.60 -4.66 -1.67
CA ILE A 173 -6.75 -3.28 -2.15
C ILE A 173 -5.53 -2.87 -2.99
N SER A 174 -4.31 -3.18 -2.51
CA SER A 174 -3.06 -2.88 -3.20
C SER A 174 -3.01 -3.55 -4.59
N THR A 175 -3.39 -4.84 -4.66
CA THR A 175 -3.44 -5.59 -5.93
C THR A 175 -4.47 -4.99 -6.89
N THR A 176 -5.65 -4.62 -6.38
CA THR A 176 -6.71 -3.99 -7.19
C THR A 176 -6.22 -2.65 -7.76
N LEU A 177 -5.60 -1.80 -6.93
CA LEU A 177 -5.05 -0.51 -7.38
C LEU A 177 -3.94 -0.69 -8.42
N ARG A 178 -3.04 -1.64 -8.22
CA ARG A 178 -1.98 -1.95 -9.20
C ARG A 178 -2.57 -2.39 -10.54
N ASN A 179 -3.58 -3.24 -10.52
CA ASN A 179 -4.28 -3.68 -11.74
C ASN A 179 -4.97 -2.49 -12.45
N MET A 180 -5.60 -1.59 -11.69
CA MET A 180 -6.24 -0.39 -12.24
C MET A 180 -5.21 0.56 -12.87
N ILE A 181 -4.09 0.82 -12.19
CA ILE A 181 -2.99 1.67 -12.71
C ILE A 181 -2.42 1.04 -13.98
N HIS A 182 -2.15 -0.27 -13.98
CA HIS A 182 -1.63 -1.00 -15.14
C HIS A 182 -2.57 -0.90 -16.34
N ARG A 183 -3.87 -1.15 -16.14
CA ARG A 183 -4.89 -0.98 -17.20
C ARG A 183 -4.93 0.45 -17.73
N GLN A 184 -4.86 1.43 -16.83
CA GLN A 184 -4.91 2.84 -17.22
C GLN A 184 -3.64 3.23 -17.99
N ALA A 185 -2.46 2.76 -17.59
CA ALA A 185 -1.20 2.99 -18.30
C ALA A 185 -1.26 2.44 -19.73
N LEU A 186 -1.79 1.22 -19.90
CA LEU A 186 -1.98 0.64 -21.24
C LEU A 186 -3.05 1.40 -22.07
N ARG A 187 -4.06 1.93 -21.40
CA ARG A 187 -5.15 2.70 -22.04
C ARG A 187 -4.69 4.09 -22.50
N LEU A 188 -3.84 4.75 -21.70
CA LEU A 188 -3.27 6.06 -22.06
C LEU A 188 -2.34 5.93 -23.27
N GLY A 189 -1.65 4.77 -23.42
CA GLY A 189 -0.84 4.47 -24.58
C GLY A 189 0.50 5.20 -24.61
N PRO A 190 1.23 5.11 -25.74
CA PRO A 190 2.54 5.75 -25.90
C PRO A 190 2.46 7.18 -26.45
N GLY A 191 1.46 7.95 -26.05
CA GLY A 191 1.24 9.31 -26.54
C GLY A 191 2.32 10.32 -26.14
N ASP A 192 3.11 10.01 -25.12
CA ASP A 192 4.13 10.91 -24.61
C ASP A 192 5.47 10.71 -25.38
N LEU A 193 5.78 11.66 -26.27
CA LEU A 193 7.05 11.70 -26.98
C LEU A 193 8.27 11.93 -26.06
N SER A 194 8.03 12.34 -24.77
CA SER A 194 9.10 12.63 -23.80
C SER A 194 9.35 11.52 -22.78
N GLY A 195 8.48 10.53 -22.67
CA GLY A 195 8.58 9.40 -21.71
C GLY A 195 8.21 9.71 -20.26
N LYS A 196 7.80 10.93 -19.94
CA LYS A 196 7.49 11.37 -18.55
C LYS A 196 6.29 10.66 -17.93
N GLU A 197 5.30 10.32 -18.73
CA GLU A 197 4.08 9.65 -18.26
C GLU A 197 4.37 8.23 -17.74
N THR A 198 5.31 7.55 -18.37
CA THR A 198 5.76 6.21 -17.95
C THR A 198 6.44 6.27 -16.57
N ASP A 199 7.30 7.27 -16.34
CA ASP A 199 7.96 7.48 -15.05
C ASP A 199 6.94 7.78 -13.95
N GLN A 200 5.92 8.57 -14.25
CA GLN A 200 4.84 8.89 -13.32
C GLN A 200 4.04 7.63 -12.94
N ALA A 201 3.65 6.82 -13.92
CA ALA A 201 2.93 5.56 -13.68
C ALA A 201 3.75 4.61 -12.81
N PHE A 202 5.06 4.52 -13.02
CA PHE A 202 5.97 3.67 -12.25
C PHE A 202 6.07 4.13 -10.79
N HIS A 203 6.18 5.45 -10.56
CA HIS A 203 6.18 6.05 -9.21
C HIS A 203 4.89 5.72 -8.44
N LEU A 204 3.74 5.91 -9.08
CA LEU A 204 2.43 5.59 -8.50
C LEU A 204 2.33 4.09 -8.13
N PHE A 205 2.77 3.22 -9.05
CA PHE A 205 2.69 1.76 -8.91
C PHE A 205 3.50 1.25 -7.72
N ILE A 206 4.70 1.80 -7.48
CA ILE A 206 5.63 1.36 -6.41
C ILE A 206 5.35 2.11 -5.11
N GLN A 207 5.44 3.44 -5.12
CA GLN A 207 5.44 4.26 -3.90
C GLN A 207 4.03 4.56 -3.39
N ASP A 208 3.19 5.15 -4.23
CA ASP A 208 1.87 5.65 -3.79
C ASP A 208 0.94 4.50 -3.39
N VAL A 209 0.92 3.39 -4.15
CA VAL A 209 0.14 2.21 -3.78
C VAL A 209 0.65 1.60 -2.48
N GLY A 210 1.97 1.59 -2.24
CA GLY A 210 2.58 1.14 -0.98
C GLY A 210 2.13 1.99 0.21
N THR A 211 2.09 3.31 0.04
CA THR A 211 1.61 4.27 1.06
C THR A 211 0.13 4.06 1.37
N VAL A 212 -0.72 3.90 0.35
CA VAL A 212 -2.16 3.60 0.52
C VAL A 212 -2.34 2.24 1.20
N GLN A 213 -1.59 1.22 0.82
CA GLN A 213 -1.62 -0.11 1.44
C GLN A 213 -1.34 -0.03 2.94
N ASN A 214 -0.28 0.69 3.32
CA ASN A 214 0.08 0.93 4.72
C ASN A 214 -1.04 1.68 5.47
N GLY A 215 -1.60 2.72 4.84
CA GLY A 215 -2.72 3.49 5.39
C GLY A 215 -3.93 2.62 5.71
N VAL A 216 -4.37 1.82 4.76
CA VAL A 216 -5.51 0.91 4.91
C VAL A 216 -5.24 -0.09 6.05
N PHE A 217 -4.04 -0.69 6.08
CA PHE A 217 -3.66 -1.64 7.14
C PHE A 217 -3.78 -1.00 8.52
N HIS A 218 -3.17 0.17 8.71
CA HIS A 218 -3.19 0.88 9.99
C HIS A 218 -4.61 1.34 10.37
N TRP A 219 -5.41 1.78 9.40
CA TRP A 219 -6.80 2.18 9.62
C TRP A 219 -7.67 1.01 10.08
N VAL A 220 -7.66 -0.09 9.34
CA VAL A 220 -8.50 -1.27 9.63
C VAL A 220 -8.10 -1.93 10.94
N TYR A 221 -6.79 -2.11 11.17
CA TYR A 221 -6.27 -2.78 12.36
C TYR A 221 -6.19 -1.84 13.57
N GLY A 222 -5.70 -0.62 13.37
CA GLY A 222 -5.36 0.31 14.45
C GLY A 222 -6.57 1.05 15.02
N LEU A 223 -7.44 1.62 14.17
CA LEU A 223 -8.55 2.45 14.62
C LEU A 223 -9.47 1.69 15.60
N THR A 224 -9.97 0.54 15.18
CA THR A 224 -10.87 -0.28 16.02
C THR A 224 -10.18 -0.78 17.28
N ARG A 225 -8.92 -1.15 17.19
CA ARG A 225 -8.13 -1.64 18.33
C ARG A 225 -7.92 -0.55 19.38
N HIS A 226 -7.42 0.61 18.94
CA HIS A 226 -7.05 1.70 19.88
C HIS A 226 -8.29 2.34 20.51
N THR A 227 -9.36 2.57 19.75
CA THR A 227 -10.62 3.14 20.28
C THR A 227 -11.27 2.21 21.31
N VAL A 228 -11.38 0.92 21.01
CA VAL A 228 -11.96 -0.07 21.94
C VAL A 228 -11.11 -0.20 23.21
N THR A 229 -9.77 -0.25 23.05
CA THR A 229 -8.86 -0.33 24.21
C THR A 229 -9.01 0.90 25.11
N LEU A 230 -9.05 2.10 24.52
CA LEU A 230 -9.21 3.36 25.26
C LEU A 230 -10.54 3.41 26.01
N ALA A 231 -11.64 3.04 25.31
CA ALA A 231 -12.98 3.02 25.89
C ALA A 231 -13.07 2.07 27.09
N ILE A 232 -12.49 0.89 27.00
CA ILE A 232 -12.50 -0.12 28.08
C ILE A 232 -11.64 0.34 29.26
N LEU A 233 -10.44 0.88 29.02
CA LEU A 233 -9.59 1.42 30.09
C LEU A 233 -10.31 2.55 30.82
N LEU A 234 -10.98 3.44 30.08
CA LEU A 234 -11.76 4.54 30.64
C LEU A 234 -12.94 4.02 31.49
N LEU A 235 -13.67 3.03 30.95
CA LEU A 235 -14.82 2.43 31.65
C LEU A 235 -14.39 1.82 32.99
N ILE A 236 -13.27 1.08 33.01
CA ILE A 236 -12.75 0.47 34.26
C ILE A 236 -12.32 1.60 35.25
N ALA A 237 -11.61 2.63 34.77
CA ALA A 237 -11.17 3.74 35.63
C ALA A 237 -12.38 4.46 36.27
N VAL A 238 -13.41 4.74 35.48
CA VAL A 238 -14.66 5.40 35.92
C VAL A 238 -15.43 4.48 36.91
N SER A 239 -15.44 3.15 36.67
CA SER A 239 -16.13 2.21 37.59
C SER A 239 -15.43 2.14 38.95
N ILE A 240 -14.09 2.31 39.00
CA ILE A 240 -13.38 2.34 40.29
C ILE A 240 -13.71 3.62 41.05
N ASP A 241 -13.48 4.79 40.44
CA ASP A 241 -13.81 6.08 41.05
C ASP A 241 -13.95 7.15 39.94
N TRP A 242 -15.17 7.56 39.65
CA TRP A 242 -15.47 8.52 38.59
C TRP A 242 -14.90 9.93 38.87
N ARG A 243 -14.91 10.36 40.15
CA ARG A 243 -14.40 11.68 40.56
C ARG A 243 -12.88 11.75 40.37
N LEU A 244 -12.17 10.72 40.85
CA LEU A 244 -10.72 10.61 40.72
C LEU A 244 -10.31 10.50 39.23
N THR A 245 -11.04 9.70 38.47
CA THR A 245 -10.82 9.54 37.01
C THR A 245 -10.94 10.88 36.28
N LEU A 246 -11.98 11.66 36.58
CA LEU A 246 -12.18 12.99 35.98
C LEU A 246 -11.04 13.95 36.34
N GLN A 247 -10.60 13.97 37.61
CA GLN A 247 -9.48 14.77 38.06
C GLN A 247 -8.16 14.42 37.36
N CYS A 248 -7.94 13.15 37.03
CA CYS A 248 -6.75 12.67 36.33
C CYS A 248 -6.81 12.92 34.80
N ILE A 249 -8.00 12.84 34.18
CA ILE A 249 -8.19 13.04 32.74
C ILE A 249 -7.99 14.50 32.33
N ILE A 250 -8.44 15.47 33.12
CA ILE A 250 -8.37 16.90 32.78
C ILE A 250 -6.92 17.35 32.51
N PRO A 251 -5.93 17.13 33.41
CA PRO A 251 -4.54 17.51 33.10
C PRO A 251 -3.94 16.70 31.94
N LEU A 252 -4.30 15.43 31.79
CA LEU A 252 -3.85 14.63 30.64
C LEU A 252 -4.38 15.18 29.32
N ALA A 253 -5.67 15.54 29.25
CA ALA A 253 -6.30 16.14 28.08
C ALA A 253 -5.71 17.50 27.74
N ALA A 254 -5.43 18.33 28.75
CA ALA A 254 -4.76 19.62 28.60
C ALA A 254 -3.33 19.46 28.02
N ALA A 255 -2.58 18.52 28.56
CA ALA A 255 -1.23 18.18 28.08
C ALA A 255 -1.28 17.68 26.63
N TRP A 256 -2.22 16.81 26.32
CA TRP A 256 -2.44 16.29 24.96
C TRP A 256 -2.78 17.42 23.99
N TYR A 257 -3.69 18.31 24.35
CA TYR A 257 -4.09 19.46 23.52
C TYR A 257 -2.88 20.37 23.24
N PHE A 258 -2.08 20.67 24.27
CA PHE A 258 -0.87 21.49 24.15
C PHE A 258 0.13 20.83 23.18
N LEU A 259 0.38 19.53 23.33
CA LEU A 259 1.28 18.77 22.45
C LEU A 259 0.78 18.74 21.00
N MET A 260 -0.53 18.59 20.82
CA MET A 260 -1.16 18.55 19.49
C MET A 260 -1.05 19.92 18.78
N GLN A 261 -1.23 21.00 19.51
CA GLN A 261 -1.08 22.36 18.97
C GLN A 261 0.35 22.64 18.54
N HIS A 262 1.30 22.30 19.40
CA HIS A 262 2.74 22.49 19.10
C HIS A 262 3.20 21.63 17.90
N ARG A 263 2.64 20.45 17.72
CA ARG A 263 2.94 19.57 16.57
C ARG A 263 2.49 20.13 15.22
N LYS A 264 1.36 20.82 15.15
CA LYS A 264 0.87 21.42 13.89
C LYS A 264 1.89 22.43 13.32
N ASP A 265 2.44 23.29 14.17
CA ASP A 265 3.46 24.26 13.77
C ASP A 265 4.74 23.57 13.32
N TYR A 266 5.12 22.50 13.99
CA TYR A 266 6.27 21.66 13.66
C TYR A 266 6.08 20.97 12.30
N ASP A 267 4.93 20.34 12.05
CA ASP A 267 4.65 19.59 10.81
C ASP A 267 4.73 20.52 9.59
N LEU A 268 4.29 21.76 9.71
CA LEU A 268 4.37 22.77 8.67
C LEU A 268 5.81 23.17 8.33
N GLN A 269 6.65 23.38 9.38
CA GLN A 269 8.08 23.67 9.23
C GLN A 269 8.83 22.45 8.64
N HIS A 270 8.51 21.27 9.13
CA HIS A 270 9.06 19.99 8.67
C HIS A 270 8.84 19.78 7.18
N ALA A 271 7.61 19.98 6.71
CA ALA A 271 7.25 19.84 5.30
C ALA A 271 8.05 20.81 4.40
N ARG A 272 8.20 22.07 4.81
CA ARG A 272 8.99 23.08 4.08
C ARG A 272 10.48 22.69 4.00
N THR A 273 11.03 22.23 5.11
CA THR A 273 12.46 21.82 5.17
C THR A 273 12.70 20.56 4.33
N LEU A 274 11.76 19.62 4.31
CA LEU A 274 11.87 18.41 3.47
C LEU A 274 11.95 18.75 1.98
N VAL A 275 11.15 19.71 1.50
CA VAL A 275 11.20 20.17 0.09
C VAL A 275 12.59 20.72 -0.24
N THR A 276 13.17 21.50 0.67
CA THR A 276 14.54 22.05 0.48
C THR A 276 15.59 20.94 0.47
N ILE A 277 15.47 19.96 1.37
CA ILE A 277 16.37 18.80 1.45
C ILE A 277 16.28 17.98 0.15
N ASP A 278 15.08 17.73 -0.35
CA ASP A 278 14.84 16.96 -1.57
C ASP A 278 15.44 17.67 -2.80
N THR A 279 15.31 19.00 -2.86
CA THR A 279 15.92 19.82 -3.93
C THR A 279 17.46 19.69 -3.92
N GLU A 280 18.09 19.82 -2.76
CA GLU A 280 19.55 19.67 -2.64
C GLU A 280 20.00 18.24 -3.00
N LEU A 281 19.24 17.24 -2.59
CA LEU A 281 19.53 15.84 -2.90
C LEU A 281 19.42 15.55 -4.41
N SER A 282 18.43 16.17 -5.11
CA SER A 282 18.26 16.02 -6.54
C SER A 282 19.43 16.65 -7.33
N LEU A 283 19.95 17.80 -6.86
CA LEU A 283 21.14 18.43 -7.43
C LEU A 283 22.39 17.56 -7.27
N LEU A 284 22.56 16.95 -6.09
CA LEU A 284 23.66 16.01 -5.84
C LEU A 284 23.55 14.78 -6.76
N ALA A 285 22.35 14.27 -7.00
CA ALA A 285 22.12 13.13 -7.90
C ALA A 285 22.40 13.49 -9.37
N GLU A 286 22.08 14.71 -9.80
CA GLU A 286 22.35 15.23 -11.15
C GLU A 286 23.86 15.28 -11.41
N ASN A 287 24.64 15.73 -10.43
CA ASN A 287 26.09 15.77 -10.53
C ASN A 287 26.70 14.37 -10.76
N LEU A 288 26.15 13.35 -10.09
CA LEU A 288 26.59 11.96 -10.29
C LEU A 288 26.28 11.44 -11.71
N ARG A 289 25.18 11.87 -12.30
CA ARG A 289 24.81 11.48 -13.69
C ARG A 289 25.73 12.12 -14.72
N SER A 290 26.33 13.27 -14.40
CA SER A 290 27.17 14.07 -15.29
C SER A 290 28.67 13.68 -15.22
N THR A 291 29.03 12.57 -14.58
CA THR A 291 30.44 12.15 -14.33
C THR A 291 31.30 12.09 -15.60
N ARG A 292 30.75 11.63 -16.74
CA ARG A 292 31.48 11.56 -18.01
C ARG A 292 31.90 12.95 -18.50
N LEU A 293 31.00 13.92 -18.37
CA LEU A 293 31.25 15.31 -18.74
C LEU A 293 32.31 15.93 -17.83
N VAL A 294 32.18 15.75 -16.53
CA VAL A 294 33.12 16.24 -15.51
C VAL A 294 34.54 15.74 -15.80
N ARG A 295 34.70 14.43 -16.07
CA ARG A 295 36.00 13.82 -16.41
C ARG A 295 36.52 14.26 -17.76
N GLY A 296 35.64 14.38 -18.77
CA GLY A 296 36.03 14.76 -20.12
C GLY A 296 36.62 16.17 -20.23
N TYR A 297 36.19 17.06 -19.31
CA TYR A 297 36.68 18.46 -19.29
C TYR A 297 37.62 18.76 -18.12
N GLY A 298 38.03 17.76 -17.32
CA GLY A 298 38.95 17.94 -16.17
C GLY A 298 38.36 18.85 -15.07
N MET A 299 37.06 18.79 -14.86
CA MET A 299 36.32 19.67 -13.92
C MET A 299 36.11 19.05 -12.53
N GLU A 300 36.93 18.05 -12.16
CA GLU A 300 36.76 17.31 -10.89
C GLU A 300 36.85 18.23 -9.68
N ASN A 301 37.82 19.14 -9.65
CA ASN A 301 38.03 20.03 -8.49
C ASN A 301 36.92 21.08 -8.33
N PRO A 302 36.54 21.87 -9.36
CA PRO A 302 35.39 22.78 -9.23
C PRO A 302 34.08 22.08 -8.91
N GLU A 303 33.84 20.91 -9.48
CA GLU A 303 32.63 20.14 -9.23
C GLU A 303 32.63 19.62 -7.80
N HIS A 304 33.76 19.16 -7.27
CA HIS A 304 33.88 18.71 -5.87
C HIS A 304 33.63 19.87 -4.90
N GLU A 305 34.12 21.07 -5.16
CA GLU A 305 33.87 22.27 -4.35
C GLU A 305 32.34 22.60 -4.34
N GLN A 306 31.72 22.56 -5.48
CA GLN A 306 30.28 22.81 -5.62
C GLN A 306 29.46 21.73 -4.86
N PHE A 307 29.83 20.48 -5.06
CA PHE A 307 29.24 19.34 -4.34
C PHE A 307 29.35 19.53 -2.82
N GLN A 308 30.53 19.93 -2.30
CA GLN A 308 30.74 20.17 -0.87
C GLN A 308 29.84 21.30 -0.35
N LYS A 309 29.64 22.37 -1.12
CA LYS A 309 28.74 23.49 -0.74
C LYS A 309 27.29 23.01 -0.61
N HIS A 310 26.81 22.22 -1.59
CA HIS A 310 25.44 21.65 -1.53
C HIS A 310 25.29 20.63 -0.41
N LEU A 311 26.31 19.81 -0.17
CA LEU A 311 26.34 18.83 0.92
C LEU A 311 26.31 19.52 2.28
N ALA A 312 27.10 20.60 2.45
CA ALA A 312 27.10 21.40 3.69
C ALA A 312 25.71 22.02 3.97
N LYS A 313 25.07 22.54 2.95
CA LYS A 313 23.72 23.12 3.03
C LYS A 313 22.67 22.04 3.35
N TYR A 314 22.77 20.88 2.72
CA TYR A 314 21.94 19.71 3.01
C TYR A 314 22.09 19.30 4.50
N THR A 315 23.33 19.13 4.99
CA THR A 315 23.60 18.73 6.36
C THR A 315 23.14 19.77 7.37
N GLU A 316 23.32 21.06 7.08
CA GLU A 316 22.83 22.17 7.93
C GLU A 316 21.29 22.12 8.07
N ASN A 317 20.59 21.93 6.96
CA ASN A 317 19.13 21.84 6.96
C ASN A 317 18.64 20.58 7.71
N LEU A 318 19.34 19.46 7.54
CA LEU A 318 19.06 18.21 8.27
C LEU A 318 19.28 18.39 9.78
N GLU A 319 20.36 19.09 10.18
CA GLU A 319 20.64 19.39 11.60
C GLU A 319 19.56 20.32 12.20
N LYS A 320 19.15 21.35 11.49
CA LYS A 320 18.06 22.25 11.92
C LYS A 320 16.79 21.45 12.17
N LEU A 321 16.44 20.55 11.23
CA LEU A 321 15.28 19.68 11.35
C LEU A 321 15.37 18.80 12.60
N LYS A 322 16.49 18.09 12.79
CA LYS A 322 16.73 17.20 13.94
C LYS A 322 16.75 17.96 15.26
N ARG A 323 17.26 19.18 15.26
CA ARG A 323 17.31 20.04 16.45
C ARG A 323 15.89 20.43 16.90
N VAL A 324 15.04 20.86 15.98
CA VAL A 324 13.63 21.21 16.24
C VAL A 324 12.87 19.97 16.73
N GLU A 325 13.06 18.84 16.06
CA GLU A 325 12.49 17.55 16.45
C GLU A 325 12.92 17.13 17.86
N GLY A 326 14.18 17.29 18.18
CA GLY A 326 14.76 16.97 19.50
C GLY A 326 14.16 17.82 20.62
N TRP A 327 13.94 19.10 20.40
CA TRP A 327 13.29 20.00 21.37
C TRP A 327 11.83 19.60 21.62
N GLY A 328 11.07 19.34 20.58
CA GLY A 328 9.69 18.86 20.67
C GLY A 328 9.57 17.58 21.49
N HIS A 329 10.47 16.63 21.27
CA HIS A 329 10.50 15.36 22.00
C HIS A 329 10.87 15.57 23.49
N ARG A 330 11.75 16.51 23.81
CA ARG A 330 12.12 16.85 25.20
C ARG A 330 10.95 17.47 25.97
N ILE A 331 10.25 18.43 25.36
CA ILE A 331 9.04 19.05 25.94
C ILE A 331 7.97 17.99 26.18
N ALA A 332 7.71 17.14 25.17
CA ALA A 332 6.72 16.06 25.26
C ALA A 332 7.03 15.08 26.40
N ARG A 333 8.30 14.69 26.55
CA ARG A 333 8.74 13.81 27.63
C ARG A 333 8.61 14.47 29.00
N GLY A 334 9.03 15.72 29.12
CA GLY A 334 8.90 16.50 30.36
C GLY A 334 7.45 16.62 30.81
N LEU A 335 6.56 16.94 29.89
CA LEU A 335 5.11 17.05 30.14
C LEU A 335 4.49 15.68 30.53
N ALA A 336 4.89 14.61 29.87
CA ALA A 336 4.43 13.24 30.21
C ALA A 336 4.87 12.83 31.62
N VAL A 337 6.13 13.12 32.02
CA VAL A 337 6.63 12.86 33.37
C VAL A 337 5.85 13.70 34.39
N PHE A 338 5.64 14.98 34.13
CA PHE A 338 4.87 15.88 35.02
C PHE A 338 3.44 15.33 35.20
N CYS A 339 2.74 14.95 34.12
CA CYS A 339 1.39 14.40 34.22
C CYS A 339 1.36 13.08 34.97
N SER A 340 2.38 12.21 34.77
CA SER A 340 2.48 10.93 35.50
C SER A 340 2.67 11.16 37.00
N CYS A 341 3.53 12.09 37.37
CA CYS A 341 3.74 12.47 38.77
C CYS A 341 2.46 13.06 39.41
N LEU A 342 1.73 13.87 38.63
CA LEU A 342 0.46 14.47 39.11
C LEU A 342 -0.60 13.40 39.34
N VAL A 343 -0.72 12.41 38.44
CA VAL A 343 -1.64 11.27 38.60
C VAL A 343 -1.29 10.46 39.84
N VAL A 344 0.01 10.13 40.05
CA VAL A 344 0.46 9.40 41.22
C VAL A 344 0.17 10.20 42.50
N PHE A 345 0.39 11.50 42.47
CA PHE A 345 0.09 12.40 43.61
C PHE A 345 -1.41 12.43 43.94
N LEU A 346 -2.28 12.61 42.96
CA LEU A 346 -3.75 12.66 43.14
C LEU A 346 -4.28 11.33 43.71
N VAL A 347 -3.81 10.21 43.16
CA VAL A 347 -4.21 8.85 43.62
C VAL A 347 -3.68 8.61 45.03
N GLY A 348 -2.39 8.92 45.28
CA GLY A 348 -1.76 8.75 46.59
C GLY A 348 -2.41 9.58 47.65
N TYR A 349 -2.69 10.86 47.35
CA TYR A 349 -3.42 11.77 48.26
C TYR A 349 -4.76 11.19 48.69
N LYS A 350 -5.52 10.63 47.72
CA LYS A 350 -6.84 10.05 48.02
C LYS A 350 -6.74 8.80 48.89
N VAL A 351 -5.76 7.93 48.66
CA VAL A 351 -5.50 6.74 49.50
C VAL A 351 -5.15 7.16 50.96
N LEU A 352 -4.34 8.21 51.12
CA LEU A 352 -3.93 8.68 52.48
C LEU A 352 -5.07 9.34 53.23
N VAL A 353 -5.93 10.12 52.55
CA VAL A 353 -7.03 10.86 53.20
C VAL A 353 -8.25 9.94 53.48
N ASN A 354 -8.57 9.03 52.57
CA ASN A 354 -9.74 8.16 52.68
C ASN A 354 -9.40 6.68 52.38
N PRO A 355 -8.69 6.00 53.25
CA PRO A 355 -8.24 4.61 52.99
C PRO A 355 -9.41 3.61 52.77
N ASP A 356 -10.56 3.82 53.39
CA ASP A 356 -11.73 2.95 53.24
C ASP A 356 -12.37 3.05 51.85
N SER A 357 -12.20 4.19 51.13
CA SER A 357 -12.83 4.41 49.83
C SER A 357 -12.07 3.80 48.69
N LEU A 358 -10.72 3.66 48.79
CA LEU A 358 -9.85 3.21 47.70
C LEU A 358 -8.72 2.34 48.28
N PRO A 359 -8.80 1.01 48.21
CA PRO A 359 -7.72 0.14 48.66
C PRO A 359 -6.46 0.35 47.81
N LEU A 360 -5.29 0.04 48.36
CA LEU A 360 -4.00 0.21 47.68
C LEU A 360 -3.97 -0.55 46.36
N SER A 361 -4.55 -1.73 46.29
CA SER A 361 -4.66 -2.56 45.06
C SER A 361 -5.42 -1.83 43.96
N ALA A 362 -6.53 -1.17 44.24
CA ALA A 362 -7.32 -0.38 43.28
C ALA A 362 -6.55 0.90 42.85
N ALA A 363 -5.82 1.53 43.79
CA ALA A 363 -4.99 2.70 43.50
C ALA A 363 -3.86 2.38 42.51
N VAL A 364 -3.17 1.27 42.72
CA VAL A 364 -2.11 0.77 41.80
C VAL A 364 -2.70 0.46 40.42
N LEU A 365 -3.89 -0.17 40.39
CA LEU A 365 -4.60 -0.44 39.13
C LEU A 365 -4.94 0.86 38.37
N VAL A 366 -5.46 1.89 39.06
CA VAL A 366 -5.78 3.20 38.44
C VAL A 366 -4.52 3.86 37.85
N VAL A 367 -3.41 3.89 38.60
CA VAL A 367 -2.14 4.43 38.11
C VAL A 367 -1.66 3.65 36.88
N GLY A 368 -1.76 2.32 36.92
CA GLY A 368 -1.45 1.42 35.79
C GLY A 368 -2.32 1.72 34.55
N ILE A 369 -3.62 1.89 34.72
CA ILE A 369 -4.56 2.25 33.63
C ILE A 369 -4.15 3.55 32.96
N PHE A 370 -3.84 4.60 33.74
CA PHE A 370 -3.40 5.89 33.19
C PHE A 370 -2.03 5.79 32.49
N GLY A 371 -1.13 4.95 32.97
CA GLY A 371 0.12 4.63 32.28
C GLY A 371 -0.13 3.95 30.94
N PHE A 372 -1.05 3.00 30.92
CA PHE A 372 -1.43 2.28 29.70
C PHE A 372 -2.22 3.14 28.71
N PHE A 373 -2.85 4.25 29.08
CA PHE A 373 -3.52 5.20 28.19
C PHE A 373 -2.58 5.74 27.10
N TYR A 374 -1.31 5.89 27.39
CA TYR A 374 -0.32 6.38 26.44
C TYR A 374 -0.30 5.56 25.13
N LEU A 375 -0.41 4.21 25.23
CA LEU A 375 -0.29 3.32 24.09
C LEU A 375 -1.42 3.51 23.05
N PRO A 376 -2.73 3.44 23.40
CA PRO A 376 -3.80 3.65 22.42
C PRO A 376 -3.89 5.12 21.96
N VAL A 377 -3.58 6.10 22.81
CA VAL A 377 -3.60 7.52 22.44
C VAL A 377 -2.52 7.81 21.39
N ASN A 378 -1.29 7.34 21.61
CA ASN A 378 -0.19 7.48 20.66
C ASN A 378 -0.50 6.70 19.35
N GLY A 379 -1.13 5.54 19.47
CA GLY A 379 -1.60 4.75 18.31
C GLY A 379 -2.64 5.49 17.46
N LEU A 380 -3.57 6.19 18.09
CA LEU A 380 -4.59 7.00 17.39
C LEU A 380 -3.95 8.21 16.69
N HIS A 381 -2.94 8.79 17.31
CA HIS A 381 -2.18 9.87 16.70
C HIS A 381 -1.41 9.39 15.45
N UNK A 382 -1.01 8.44 15.47
CA UNK A 382 -0.34 7.92 14.40
C UNK A 382 -1.17 7.76 13.27
N LEU A 383 -2.24 7.20 13.57
CA LEU A 383 -3.28 7.08 12.53
C LEU A 383 -3.65 8.38 11.81
N UNK A 384 -3.63 9.29 12.45
CA UNK A 384 -3.86 10.49 11.93
C UNK A 384 -2.92 10.87 10.90
N ARG A 385 -1.62 10.78 11.18
CA ARG A 385 -0.54 11.09 10.22
C ARG A 385 -0.56 10.13 9.01
N VAL A 386 -0.61 8.84 9.26
CA VAL A 386 -0.72 7.81 8.20
C VAL A 386 -1.93 8.07 7.28
N ARG A 387 -3.03 8.54 7.84
CA ARG A 387 -4.22 8.92 7.05
C ARG A 387 -3.90 10.08 6.09
N GLU A 388 -3.24 11.12 6.56
CA GLU A 388 -2.88 12.30 5.74
C GLU A 388 -1.97 11.87 4.57
N GLU A 389 -0.90 11.13 4.86
CA GLU A 389 0.03 10.61 3.85
C GLU A 389 -0.70 9.74 2.81
N SER A 390 -1.55 8.82 3.29
CA SER A 390 -2.31 7.91 2.41
C SER A 390 -3.36 8.64 1.57
N THR A 391 -3.93 9.72 2.09
CA THR A 391 -4.93 10.54 1.36
C THR A 391 -4.27 11.29 0.21
N VAL A 392 -3.07 11.83 0.43
CA VAL A 392 -2.28 12.51 -0.63
C VAL A 392 -1.93 11.49 -1.73
N ALA A 393 -1.41 10.33 -1.36
CA ALA A 393 -1.08 9.25 -2.31
C ALA A 393 -2.34 8.78 -3.07
N ALA A 394 -3.45 8.60 -2.38
CA ALA A 394 -4.73 8.27 -3.03
C ALA A 394 -5.21 9.34 -4.00
N UNK A 395 -4.97 10.41 -3.71
CA UNK A 395 -5.22 11.41 -4.47
C UNK A 395 -4.53 11.44 -5.68
N SER A 396 -3.28 11.26 -5.68
CA SER A 396 -2.42 11.14 -6.86
C SER A 396 -2.89 10.00 -7.78
N ILE A 397 -3.12 8.81 -7.19
CA ILE A 397 -3.64 7.64 -7.90
C ILE A 397 -4.99 7.97 -8.57
N TYR A 398 -5.90 8.58 -7.85
CA TYR A 398 -7.24 8.92 -8.37
C TYR A 398 -7.15 9.89 -9.55
N ARG A 399 -6.28 10.90 -9.44
CA ARG A 399 -6.03 11.86 -10.53
C ARG A 399 -5.53 11.13 -11.78
N TYR A 400 -4.57 10.22 -11.64
CA TYR A 400 -4.03 9.42 -12.74
C TYR A 400 -5.10 8.52 -13.37
N LEU A 401 -5.91 7.84 -12.55
CA LEU A 401 -6.97 6.94 -13.04
C LEU A 401 -8.08 7.67 -13.81
N ASN A 402 -8.26 8.97 -13.55
CA ASN A 402 -9.25 9.83 -14.23
C ASN A 402 -8.68 10.57 -15.44
N LEU A 403 -7.41 10.37 -15.79
CA LEU A 403 -6.87 10.92 -17.03
C LEU A 403 -7.64 10.33 -18.22
N ILE A 404 -8.09 11.19 -19.08
CA ILE A 404 -8.80 10.80 -20.31
C ILE A 404 -7.70 10.51 -21.36
N PRO A 405 -7.67 9.33 -21.98
CA PRO A 405 -6.74 9.07 -23.08
C PRO A 405 -6.89 10.10 -24.19
N GLU A 406 -5.78 10.59 -24.71
CA GLU A 406 -5.78 11.52 -25.84
C GLU A 406 -6.44 10.87 -27.06
N VAL A 407 -6.16 9.55 -27.24
CA VAL A 407 -6.68 8.77 -28.36
C VAL A 407 -7.83 7.90 -27.89
N GLY A 408 -9.03 8.15 -28.39
CA GLY A 408 -10.23 7.38 -28.11
C GLY A 408 -10.83 6.76 -29.37
N GLN A 409 -11.60 5.69 -29.22
CA GLN A 409 -12.34 5.09 -30.35
C GLN A 409 -13.70 5.77 -30.47
N ALA A 410 -14.01 6.27 -31.67
CA ALA A 410 -15.30 6.88 -31.95
C ALA A 410 -16.42 5.85 -31.92
N VAL A 411 -17.60 6.27 -31.46
CA VAL A 411 -18.81 5.42 -31.51
C VAL A 411 -19.22 5.23 -32.97
N GLY A 412 -19.35 3.99 -33.42
CA GLY A 412 -19.69 3.67 -34.82
C GLY A 412 -18.45 3.64 -35.72
N ALA A 413 -17.25 3.54 -35.16
CA ALA A 413 -16.00 3.41 -35.93
C ALA A 413 -16.05 2.20 -36.88
N LYS A 414 -15.61 2.41 -38.12
CA LYS A 414 -15.60 1.38 -39.19
C LYS A 414 -14.34 0.51 -39.09
N PHE A 415 -14.41 -0.66 -39.65
CA PHE A 415 -13.23 -1.51 -39.84
C PHE A 415 -12.42 -0.98 -41.03
N LEU A 416 -11.12 -0.80 -40.88
CA LEU A 416 -10.24 -0.36 -41.97
C LEU A 416 -9.84 -1.56 -42.84
N GLU A 417 -10.02 -1.43 -44.15
CA GLU A 417 -9.52 -2.40 -45.13
C GLU A 417 -8.03 -2.15 -45.42
N PRO A 418 -7.28 -3.16 -45.91
CA PRO A 418 -5.87 -2.97 -46.27
C PRO A 418 -5.67 -1.85 -47.29
N MET A 419 -4.68 -0.97 -47.01
CA MET A 419 -4.42 0.22 -47.82
C MET A 419 -4.11 -0.15 -49.27
N SER A 420 -4.82 0.48 -50.20
CA SER A 420 -4.73 0.22 -51.65
C SER A 420 -4.44 1.46 -52.51
N THR A 421 -4.75 2.68 -52.03
CA THR A 421 -4.67 3.92 -52.80
C THR A 421 -3.61 4.88 -52.28
N ALA A 422 -3.80 5.45 -51.08
CA ALA A 422 -2.88 6.45 -50.54
C ALA A 422 -3.09 6.74 -49.05
N LEU A 423 -2.01 7.10 -48.34
CA LEU A 423 -2.01 7.76 -47.03
C LEU A 423 -1.96 9.26 -47.29
N GLN A 424 -2.86 10.02 -46.65
CA GLN A 424 -2.94 11.49 -46.83
C GLN A 424 -3.01 12.22 -45.49
N PHE A 425 -2.31 13.31 -45.38
CA PHE A 425 -2.37 14.27 -44.28
C PHE A 425 -2.98 15.54 -44.83
N GLU A 426 -4.05 16.06 -44.21
CA GLU A 426 -4.76 17.26 -44.64
C GLU A 426 -4.74 18.31 -43.52
N ASN A 427 -3.98 19.39 -43.75
CA ASN A 427 -3.85 20.55 -42.90
C ASN A 427 -3.60 20.19 -41.42
N VAL A 428 -2.72 19.19 -41.18
CA VAL A 428 -2.47 18.62 -39.86
C VAL A 428 -1.64 19.60 -39.01
N ASN A 429 -2.16 19.94 -37.82
CA ASN A 429 -1.45 20.71 -36.81
C ASN A 429 -1.28 19.85 -35.55
N TYR A 430 -0.07 19.85 -35.00
CA TYR A 430 0.23 19.08 -33.79
C TYR A 430 1.22 19.81 -32.88
N SER A 431 0.91 19.81 -31.56
CA SER A 431 1.79 20.32 -30.51
C SER A 431 1.78 19.35 -29.32
N LEU A 432 2.90 19.25 -28.63
CA LEU A 432 3.09 18.29 -27.53
C LEU A 432 2.10 18.54 -26.38
N THR A 433 1.98 19.80 -25.96
CA THR A 433 1.00 20.22 -24.93
C THR A 433 0.21 21.43 -25.45
N PRO A 434 -1.03 21.60 -24.98
CA PRO A 434 -1.80 22.80 -25.34
C PRO A 434 -1.02 24.07 -24.96
N GLY A 435 -0.79 24.95 -25.93
CA GLY A 435 -0.04 26.20 -25.76
C GLY A 435 1.46 26.11 -26.00
N SER A 436 2.03 24.92 -26.23
CA SER A 436 3.44 24.81 -26.65
C SER A 436 3.60 25.12 -28.15
N ALA A 437 4.85 25.40 -28.56
CA ALA A 437 5.19 25.60 -29.97
C ALA A 437 4.75 24.37 -30.79
N PRO A 438 4.03 24.60 -31.91
CA PRO A 438 3.56 23.49 -32.73
C PRO A 438 4.72 22.80 -33.46
N ILE A 439 4.71 21.45 -33.43
CA ILE A 439 5.67 20.58 -34.11
C ILE A 439 5.31 20.46 -35.61
N LEU A 440 4.00 20.36 -35.89
CA LEU A 440 3.49 20.36 -37.27
C LEU A 440 2.52 21.55 -37.42
N LYS A 441 2.59 22.26 -38.57
CA LYS A 441 1.85 23.50 -38.85
C LYS A 441 1.22 23.45 -40.26
N GLY A 442 -0.04 23.06 -40.35
CA GLY A 442 -0.70 22.94 -41.65
C GLY A 442 0.05 21.94 -42.55
N PHE A 443 0.35 20.77 -41.99
CA PHE A 443 1.15 19.73 -42.69
C PHE A 443 0.22 19.02 -43.71
N ASP A 444 0.58 19.11 -44.98
CA ASP A 444 -0.11 18.44 -46.10
C ASP A 444 0.85 17.51 -46.81
N LEU A 445 0.45 16.23 -46.97
CA LEU A 445 1.27 15.22 -47.61
C LEU A 445 0.41 14.10 -48.16
N LYS A 446 0.74 13.63 -49.36
CA LYS A 446 0.11 12.44 -49.96
C LYS A 446 1.17 11.42 -50.34
N ILE A 447 0.99 10.19 -49.84
CA ILE A 447 1.91 9.06 -50.08
C ILE A 447 1.10 7.98 -50.83
N PRO A 448 1.41 7.67 -52.10
CA PRO A 448 0.73 6.64 -52.83
C PRO A 448 1.00 5.25 -52.25
N ALA A 449 0.02 4.33 -52.36
CA ALA A 449 0.20 2.93 -51.97
C ALA A 449 1.30 2.28 -52.80
N GLY A 450 2.05 1.38 -52.18
CA GLY A 450 3.13 0.65 -52.83
C GLY A 450 4.43 1.45 -53.01
N THR A 451 4.52 2.69 -52.44
CA THR A 451 5.74 3.51 -52.50
C THR A 451 6.49 3.51 -51.19
N THR A 452 7.81 3.61 -51.29
CA THR A 452 8.68 3.76 -50.11
C THR A 452 9.06 5.24 -49.95
N THR A 453 8.70 5.83 -48.84
CA THR A 453 8.85 7.28 -48.53
C THR A 453 9.73 7.48 -47.32
N ALA A 454 10.80 8.26 -47.43
CA ALA A 454 11.64 8.67 -46.32
C ALA A 454 11.19 10.02 -45.77
N LEU A 455 11.06 10.16 -44.46
CA LEU A 455 10.80 11.43 -43.77
C LEU A 455 12.11 11.98 -43.20
N VAL A 456 12.50 13.16 -43.61
CA VAL A 456 13.75 13.81 -43.16
C VAL A 456 13.46 15.23 -42.64
N SER A 457 14.15 15.63 -41.56
CA SER A 457 14.04 16.96 -40.97
C SER A 457 15.26 17.28 -40.11
N LEU A 458 15.58 18.56 -39.99
CA LEU A 458 16.54 19.05 -38.99
C LEU A 458 15.93 18.97 -37.57
N GLU A 459 14.61 19.02 -37.48
CA GLU A 459 13.84 18.93 -36.24
C GLU A 459 13.44 17.45 -35.99
N LYS A 460 14.12 16.79 -35.05
CA LYS A 460 13.95 15.35 -34.79
C LYS A 460 12.51 14.92 -34.48
N LEU A 461 11.72 15.81 -33.85
CA LEU A 461 10.35 15.48 -33.42
C LEU A 461 9.35 15.46 -34.57
N ALA A 462 9.58 16.21 -35.66
CA ALA A 462 8.60 16.33 -36.75
C ALA A 462 8.36 15.00 -37.52
N PRO A 463 9.41 14.26 -37.98
CA PRO A 463 9.23 12.98 -38.64
C PRO A 463 8.56 11.95 -37.69
N ARG A 464 8.95 11.94 -36.39
CA ARG A 464 8.39 11.03 -35.39
C ARG A 464 6.91 11.34 -35.14
N ALA A 465 6.54 12.62 -35.07
CA ALA A 465 5.13 13.03 -34.90
C ALA A 465 4.29 12.55 -36.10
N VAL A 466 4.77 12.73 -37.33
CA VAL A 466 4.10 12.23 -38.56
C VAL A 466 3.90 10.70 -38.46
N SER A 467 4.94 9.98 -38.06
CA SER A 467 4.92 8.52 -37.93
C SER A 467 3.95 8.03 -36.85
N PHE A 468 3.82 8.76 -35.73
CA PHE A 468 2.93 8.40 -34.61
C PHE A 468 1.46 8.74 -34.89
N LEU A 469 1.19 9.72 -35.77
CA LEU A 469 -0.18 10.08 -36.18
C LEU A 469 -0.84 8.94 -37.00
N VAL A 470 -0.07 8.17 -37.76
CA VAL A 470 -0.62 7.13 -38.66
C VAL A 470 -1.29 5.99 -37.86
N PRO A 471 -0.61 5.30 -36.89
CA PRO A 471 -1.28 4.28 -36.09
C PRO A 471 -2.11 4.88 -34.93
N ARG A 472 -2.31 6.20 -34.94
CA ARG A 472 -3.00 6.96 -33.88
C ARG A 472 -2.42 6.63 -32.49
N PHE A 473 -1.10 6.80 -32.35
CA PHE A 473 -0.46 6.87 -31.01
C PHE A 473 -0.68 8.25 -30.40
N ILE A 474 -0.79 9.27 -31.25
CA ILE A 474 -1.13 10.67 -30.94
C ILE A 474 -2.26 11.13 -31.89
N GLU A 475 -2.98 12.20 -31.51
CA GLU A 475 -4.03 12.79 -32.34
C GLU A 475 -3.66 14.20 -32.79
N PRO A 476 -4.03 14.62 -34.02
CA PRO A 476 -3.80 15.99 -34.45
C PRO A 476 -4.68 16.96 -33.66
N ARG A 477 -4.17 18.15 -33.36
CA ARG A 477 -4.96 19.23 -32.74
C ARG A 477 -6.01 19.79 -33.72
N SER A 478 -5.68 19.76 -35.01
CA SER A 478 -6.61 20.10 -36.11
C SER A 478 -6.09 19.48 -37.38
N GLY A 479 -6.92 19.36 -38.39
CA GLY A 479 -6.66 18.61 -39.60
C GLY A 479 -7.05 17.16 -39.45
N ARG A 480 -6.68 16.31 -40.41
CA ARG A 480 -7.04 14.88 -40.39
C ARG A 480 -6.01 14.04 -41.14
N VAL A 481 -5.95 12.76 -40.77
CA VAL A 481 -5.12 11.74 -41.43
C VAL A 481 -6.07 10.75 -42.10
N LEU A 482 -5.89 10.51 -43.38
CA LEU A 482 -6.77 9.65 -44.19
C LEU A 482 -5.98 8.46 -44.73
N ILE A 483 -6.57 7.27 -44.70
CA ILE A 483 -6.10 6.07 -45.40
C ILE A 483 -7.19 5.68 -46.40
N ASP A 484 -6.87 5.73 -47.68
CA ASP A 484 -7.78 5.48 -48.78
C ASP A 484 -9.06 6.35 -48.72
N GLY A 485 -8.92 7.58 -48.21
CA GLY A 485 -10.02 8.53 -48.05
C GLY A 485 -10.82 8.37 -46.76
N GLU A 486 -10.61 7.30 -45.96
CA GLU A 486 -11.26 7.12 -44.68
C GLU A 486 -10.43 7.79 -43.57
N ASP A 487 -11.06 8.64 -42.76
CA ASP A 487 -10.40 9.36 -41.67
C ASP A 487 -10.07 8.36 -40.54
N THR A 488 -8.79 8.30 -40.15
CA THR A 488 -8.29 7.41 -39.08
C THR A 488 -9.01 7.64 -37.76
N ALA A 489 -9.61 8.83 -37.52
CA ALA A 489 -10.41 9.13 -36.33
C ALA A 489 -11.71 8.30 -36.26
N TRP A 490 -12.22 7.85 -37.42
CA TRP A 490 -13.50 7.12 -37.55
C TRP A 490 -13.32 5.63 -37.85
N VAL A 491 -12.08 5.10 -37.74
CA VAL A 491 -11.83 3.65 -37.89
C VAL A 491 -11.48 3.04 -36.54
N THR A 492 -11.67 1.71 -36.40
CA THR A 492 -11.36 0.99 -35.19
C THR A 492 -9.82 0.96 -35.00
N LEU A 493 -9.36 1.17 -33.79
CA LEU A 493 -7.91 1.17 -33.46
C LEU A 493 -7.30 -0.21 -33.74
N GLU A 494 -8.10 -1.28 -33.56
CA GLU A 494 -7.65 -2.65 -33.81
C GLU A 494 -7.32 -2.86 -35.29
N SER A 495 -8.24 -2.50 -36.22
CA SER A 495 -8.00 -2.64 -37.65
C SER A 495 -6.90 -1.70 -38.15
N LEU A 496 -6.88 -0.45 -37.65
CA LEU A 496 -5.85 0.52 -38.02
C LEU A 496 -4.45 0.01 -37.66
N ARG A 497 -4.28 -0.51 -36.44
CA ARG A 497 -2.97 -1.00 -35.94
C ARG A 497 -2.60 -2.39 -36.48
N ALA A 498 -3.55 -3.12 -37.05
CA ALA A 498 -3.26 -4.33 -37.80
C ALA A 498 -2.66 -4.01 -39.19
N GLU A 499 -3.15 -2.92 -39.81
CA GLU A 499 -2.74 -2.50 -41.16
C GLU A 499 -1.57 -1.54 -41.19
N ALA A 500 -1.41 -0.69 -40.15
CA ALA A 500 -0.35 0.31 -40.02
C ALA A 500 0.56 0.00 -38.82
N ILE A 501 1.64 -0.75 -39.08
CA ILE A 501 2.56 -1.22 -38.03
C ILE A 501 3.78 -0.31 -37.95
N PHE A 502 4.11 0.12 -36.71
CA PHE A 502 5.29 0.93 -36.39
C PHE A 502 6.39 0.03 -35.82
N VAL A 503 7.58 0.11 -36.40
CA VAL A 503 8.81 -0.54 -35.92
C VAL A 503 9.78 0.54 -35.43
N SER A 504 10.04 0.56 -34.14
CA SER A 504 10.98 1.53 -33.53
C SER A 504 12.41 1.01 -33.62
N GLY A 505 13.36 1.92 -33.79
CA GLY A 505 14.79 1.62 -33.78
C GLY A 505 15.33 1.17 -32.40
N ASN A 506 14.58 1.47 -31.33
CA ASN A 506 15.00 1.21 -29.95
C ASN A 506 13.95 0.46 -29.13
N ASP A 507 13.14 -0.37 -29.78
CA ASP A 507 12.14 -1.16 -29.06
C ASP A 507 12.82 -2.18 -28.14
N PRO A 508 12.43 -2.22 -26.86
CA PRO A 508 12.98 -3.21 -25.94
C PRO A 508 12.46 -4.61 -26.25
N CYS A 509 13.20 -5.61 -25.84
CA CYS A 509 12.74 -6.99 -25.85
C CYS A 509 11.79 -7.20 -24.64
N LEU A 510 10.65 -7.80 -24.88
CA LEU A 510 9.69 -8.21 -23.85
C LEU A 510 10.25 -9.40 -23.09
N THR A 511 9.98 -9.48 -21.79
CA THR A 511 10.33 -10.65 -20.99
C THR A 511 9.54 -11.87 -21.47
N GLY A 512 10.24 -12.88 -21.95
CA GLY A 512 9.64 -14.08 -22.55
C GLY A 512 10.55 -14.68 -23.59
N THR A 513 10.11 -15.78 -24.24
CA THR A 513 10.92 -16.43 -25.26
C THR A 513 11.04 -15.56 -26.53
N VAL A 514 12.04 -15.82 -27.34
CA VAL A 514 12.20 -15.20 -28.67
C VAL A 514 10.92 -15.39 -29.49
N LYS A 515 10.37 -16.58 -29.48
CA LYS A 515 9.11 -16.94 -30.16
C LYS A 515 7.95 -16.04 -29.68
N ASP A 516 7.79 -15.89 -28.35
CA ASP A 516 6.74 -15.06 -27.76
C ASP A 516 6.94 -13.57 -28.09
N ASN A 517 8.17 -13.13 -28.13
CA ASN A 517 8.56 -11.76 -28.54
C ASN A 517 8.12 -11.47 -29.98
N ILE A 518 8.29 -12.42 -30.90
CA ILE A 518 7.91 -12.24 -32.32
C ILE A 518 6.38 -12.32 -32.48
N ARG A 519 5.72 -13.25 -31.77
CA ARG A 519 4.26 -13.43 -31.79
C ARG A 519 3.52 -12.27 -31.11
N CYS A 520 4.15 -11.59 -30.14
CA CYS A 520 3.52 -10.57 -29.26
C CYS A 520 2.24 -11.11 -28.60
N GLY A 521 2.29 -12.33 -28.08
CA GLY A 521 1.19 -12.97 -27.36
C GLY A 521 0.09 -13.59 -28.23
N ASP A 522 0.22 -13.56 -29.56
CA ASP A 522 -0.80 -14.13 -30.46
C ASP A 522 -0.41 -15.59 -30.83
N GLU A 523 -1.04 -16.52 -30.15
CA GLU A 523 -0.79 -17.95 -30.31
C GLU A 523 -1.27 -18.52 -31.65
N ARG A 524 -2.04 -17.78 -32.44
CA ARG A 524 -2.54 -18.22 -33.76
C ARG A 524 -1.41 -18.44 -34.77
N TYR A 525 -0.30 -17.69 -34.61
CA TYR A 525 0.86 -17.84 -35.48
C TYR A 525 1.67 -19.10 -35.12
N SER A 526 1.84 -19.97 -36.10
CA SER A 526 2.64 -21.17 -35.97
C SER A 526 4.14 -20.86 -35.86
N LEU A 527 4.92 -21.81 -35.35
CA LEU A 527 6.41 -21.65 -35.29
C LEU A 527 6.98 -21.53 -36.71
N GLN A 528 6.41 -22.17 -37.72
CA GLN A 528 6.86 -22.09 -39.11
C GLN A 528 6.72 -20.67 -39.66
N GLU A 529 5.61 -19.99 -39.37
CA GLU A 529 5.37 -18.60 -39.76
C GLU A 529 6.36 -17.64 -39.04
N VAL A 530 6.63 -17.89 -37.76
CA VAL A 530 7.63 -17.14 -36.99
C VAL A 530 9.01 -17.29 -37.63
N ILE A 531 9.40 -18.51 -37.98
CA ILE A 531 10.67 -18.80 -38.68
C ILE A 531 10.72 -18.09 -40.06
N ALA A 532 9.65 -18.11 -40.80
CA ALA A 532 9.58 -17.45 -42.12
C ALA A 532 9.79 -15.93 -41.99
N ALA A 533 9.07 -15.29 -41.07
CA ALA A 533 9.23 -13.85 -40.79
C ALA A 533 10.66 -13.51 -40.27
N SER A 534 11.23 -14.37 -39.46
CA SER A 534 12.62 -14.22 -38.95
C SER A 534 13.65 -14.34 -40.07
N LYS A 535 13.41 -15.19 -41.06
CA LYS A 535 14.28 -15.31 -42.26
C LYS A 535 14.21 -14.06 -43.12
N GLU A 536 13.00 -13.53 -43.33
CA GLU A 536 12.77 -12.30 -44.12
C GLU A 536 13.47 -11.08 -43.51
N SER A 537 13.51 -10.98 -42.17
CA SER A 537 14.18 -9.89 -41.41
C SER A 537 15.67 -10.16 -41.11
N HIS A 538 16.22 -11.28 -41.54
CA HIS A 538 17.57 -11.77 -41.17
C HIS A 538 17.76 -11.95 -39.66
N ALA A 539 16.69 -12.18 -38.90
CA ALA A 539 16.77 -12.50 -37.47
C ALA A 539 17.10 -13.99 -37.22
N HIS A 540 16.70 -14.88 -38.12
CA HIS A 540 16.79 -16.35 -37.97
C HIS A 540 18.21 -16.83 -37.60
N GLN A 541 19.22 -16.27 -38.26
CA GLN A 541 20.62 -16.70 -38.08
C GLN A 541 21.12 -16.46 -36.66
N PHE A 542 20.94 -15.25 -36.13
CA PHE A 542 21.37 -14.96 -34.74
C PHE A 542 20.52 -15.73 -33.72
N ILE A 543 19.21 -15.89 -33.99
CA ILE A 543 18.31 -16.67 -33.11
C ILE A 543 18.81 -18.10 -32.96
N GLN A 544 19.27 -18.73 -34.05
CA GLN A 544 19.84 -20.11 -34.01
C GLN A 544 21.16 -20.15 -33.22
N GLY A 545 21.89 -19.04 -33.11
CA GLY A 545 23.11 -18.93 -32.31
C GLY A 545 22.85 -18.76 -30.82
N LEU A 546 21.62 -18.45 -30.40
CA LEU A 546 21.26 -18.31 -28.98
C LEU A 546 21.20 -19.69 -28.30
N PRO A 547 21.42 -19.75 -26.95
CA PRO A 547 21.54 -21.05 -26.23
C PRO A 547 20.38 -22.02 -26.43
N GLN A 548 19.16 -21.53 -26.60
CA GLN A 548 17.95 -22.35 -26.79
C GLN A 548 17.16 -21.95 -28.07
N GLY A 549 17.81 -21.22 -28.97
CA GLY A 549 17.18 -20.76 -30.21
C GLY A 549 15.92 -19.94 -29.96
N TYR A 550 14.80 -20.34 -30.56
CA TYR A 550 13.49 -19.65 -30.39
C TYR A 550 12.90 -19.75 -28.98
N GLU A 551 13.36 -20.67 -28.16
CA GLU A 551 12.93 -20.85 -26.77
C GLU A 551 13.83 -20.08 -25.79
N THR A 552 14.90 -19.40 -26.25
CA THR A 552 15.75 -18.54 -25.41
C THR A 552 14.92 -17.43 -24.81
N VAL A 553 15.06 -17.23 -23.49
CA VAL A 553 14.36 -16.18 -22.74
C VAL A 553 15.13 -14.85 -22.91
N LEU A 554 14.40 -13.80 -23.25
CA LEU A 554 14.90 -12.41 -23.39
C LEU A 554 14.36 -11.54 -22.26
N GLY A 555 14.90 -10.32 -22.15
CA GLY A 555 14.46 -9.33 -21.17
C GLY A 555 15.33 -9.31 -19.92
N GLN A 556 14.83 -8.70 -18.86
CA GLN A 556 15.60 -8.34 -17.65
C GLN A 556 16.39 -9.49 -17.00
N HIS A 557 15.99 -10.73 -17.19
CA HIS A 557 16.62 -11.92 -16.62
C HIS A 557 17.02 -12.94 -17.68
N GLY A 558 17.05 -12.53 -18.95
CA GLY A 558 17.38 -13.40 -20.09
C GLY A 558 18.64 -12.96 -20.81
N GLU A 559 18.79 -13.41 -22.04
CA GLU A 559 19.88 -13.01 -22.91
C GLU A 559 19.70 -11.57 -23.41
N ASP A 560 20.78 -10.81 -23.41
CA ASP A 560 20.82 -9.45 -23.95
C ASP A 560 21.14 -9.48 -25.45
N LEU A 561 20.33 -8.82 -26.23
CA LEU A 561 20.52 -8.65 -27.67
C LEU A 561 21.17 -7.30 -27.97
N THR A 562 21.98 -7.24 -29.02
CA THR A 562 22.51 -5.99 -29.56
C THR A 562 21.36 -5.14 -30.15
N THR A 563 21.59 -3.84 -30.32
CA THR A 563 20.62 -2.93 -30.95
C THR A 563 20.19 -3.43 -32.34
N GLY A 564 21.13 -3.95 -33.13
CA GLY A 564 20.86 -4.49 -34.45
C GLY A 564 20.03 -5.77 -34.42
N GLU A 565 20.25 -6.64 -33.45
CA GLU A 565 19.44 -7.87 -33.23
C GLU A 565 18.02 -7.52 -32.75
N CYS A 566 17.90 -6.60 -31.78
CA CYS A 566 16.58 -6.11 -31.30
C CYS A 566 15.77 -5.52 -32.47
N PHE A 567 16.42 -4.72 -33.32
CA PHE A 567 15.75 -4.10 -34.48
C PHE A 567 15.30 -5.15 -35.51
N ARG A 568 16.15 -6.16 -35.82
CA ARG A 568 15.78 -7.25 -36.73
C ARG A 568 14.63 -8.10 -36.13
N LEU A 569 14.60 -8.24 -34.80
CA LEU A 569 13.48 -8.89 -34.09
C LEU A 569 12.20 -8.06 -34.23
N GLY A 570 12.28 -6.73 -34.13
CA GLY A 570 11.17 -5.80 -34.38
C GLY A 570 10.62 -5.91 -35.80
N LEU A 571 11.50 -6.00 -36.78
CA LEU A 571 11.12 -6.23 -38.17
C LEU A 571 10.41 -7.58 -38.34
N ALA A 572 10.88 -8.65 -37.66
CA ALA A 572 10.23 -9.96 -37.71
C ALA A 572 8.79 -9.90 -37.12
N ARG A 573 8.60 -9.15 -36.01
CA ARG A 573 7.26 -8.90 -35.42
C ARG A 573 6.30 -8.28 -36.44
N ALA A 574 6.77 -7.26 -37.16
CA ALA A 574 5.98 -6.55 -38.17
C ALA A 574 5.66 -7.43 -39.37
N LEU A 575 6.67 -8.14 -39.88
CA LEU A 575 6.56 -8.99 -41.07
C LEU A 575 5.60 -10.16 -40.83
N LEU A 576 5.57 -10.72 -39.64
CA LEU A 576 4.66 -11.82 -39.27
C LEU A 576 3.18 -11.42 -39.45
N ARG A 577 2.87 -10.14 -39.26
CA ARG A 577 1.50 -9.60 -39.35
C ARG A 577 1.12 -9.18 -40.78
N LYS A 578 2.08 -9.11 -41.71
CA LYS A 578 1.89 -8.78 -43.13
C LYS A 578 1.10 -7.48 -43.36
N PRO A 579 1.51 -6.34 -42.72
CA PRO A 579 0.72 -5.11 -42.86
C PRO A 579 0.80 -4.51 -44.27
N ALA A 580 -0.23 -3.78 -44.68
CA ALA A 580 -0.24 -3.02 -45.92
C ALA A 580 0.64 -1.76 -45.83
N LEU A 581 0.76 -1.15 -44.64
CA LEU A 581 1.57 0.03 -44.38
C LEU A 581 2.55 -0.24 -43.23
N MET A 582 3.84 -0.12 -43.51
CA MET A 582 4.89 -0.34 -42.54
C MET A 582 5.63 0.97 -42.26
N ILE A 583 5.75 1.32 -40.99
CA ILE A 583 6.43 2.54 -40.54
C ILE A 583 7.69 2.11 -39.80
N ILE A 584 8.86 2.53 -40.28
CA ILE A 584 10.15 2.08 -39.78
C ILE A 584 10.97 3.29 -39.28
N GLU A 585 11.29 3.33 -38.01
CA GLU A 585 12.27 4.26 -37.44
C GLU A 585 13.58 3.50 -37.26
N GLU A 586 14.61 3.87 -38.02
CA GLU A 586 15.94 3.22 -37.94
C GLU A 586 16.63 3.57 -36.62
N PRO A 587 17.40 2.62 -36.03
CA PRO A 587 18.18 2.91 -34.83
C PRO A 587 19.26 3.97 -35.10
N GLU A 588 19.37 4.93 -34.17
CA GLU A 588 20.34 6.05 -34.29
C GLU A 588 21.77 5.62 -33.90
N GLY A 589 21.94 4.51 -33.19
CA GLY A 589 23.23 4.04 -32.71
C GLY A 589 24.11 3.40 -33.82
N PRO A 590 25.40 3.28 -33.55
CA PRO A 590 26.28 2.59 -34.49
C PRO A 590 25.92 1.11 -34.61
N LEU A 591 25.80 0.63 -35.82
CA LEU A 591 25.57 -0.78 -36.14
C LEU A 591 26.85 -1.38 -36.70
N ASP A 592 27.08 -2.65 -36.41
CA ASP A 592 28.19 -3.41 -36.99
C ASP A 592 27.98 -3.59 -38.51
N GLU A 593 29.03 -3.76 -39.24
CA GLU A 593 29.02 -3.83 -40.74
C GLU A 593 28.18 -5.03 -41.22
N ASP A 594 28.22 -6.15 -40.51
CA ASP A 594 27.41 -7.33 -40.86
C ASP A 594 25.91 -7.02 -40.74
N THR A 595 25.50 -6.39 -39.64
CA THR A 595 24.08 -5.96 -39.43
C THR A 595 23.66 -4.96 -40.52
N LYS A 596 24.52 -4.02 -40.90
CA LYS A 596 24.23 -3.06 -42.01
C LYS A 596 23.93 -3.80 -43.31
N THR A 597 24.78 -4.78 -43.70
CA THR A 597 24.62 -5.57 -44.92
C THR A 597 23.32 -6.41 -44.86
N LEU A 598 23.05 -7.06 -43.70
CA LEU A 598 21.84 -7.86 -43.51
C LEU A 598 20.58 -6.98 -43.61
N LEU A 599 20.59 -5.78 -43.03
CA LEU A 599 19.47 -4.84 -43.13
C LEU A 599 19.24 -4.34 -44.55
N GLU A 600 20.30 -4.11 -45.32
CA GLU A 600 20.19 -3.73 -46.74
C GLU A 600 19.48 -4.84 -47.54
N ASP A 601 19.83 -6.09 -47.31
CA ASP A 601 19.18 -7.22 -47.98
C ASP A 601 17.71 -7.37 -47.50
N ALA A 602 17.47 -7.24 -46.20
CA ALA A 602 16.10 -7.27 -45.65
C ALA A 602 15.23 -6.18 -46.30
N TYR A 603 15.73 -4.95 -46.41
CA TYR A 603 15.01 -3.81 -47.01
C TYR A 603 14.71 -4.05 -48.51
N SER A 604 15.62 -4.71 -49.26
CA SER A 604 15.37 -5.02 -50.63
C SER A 604 14.15 -5.92 -50.86
N ARG A 605 13.80 -6.70 -49.84
CA ARG A 605 12.60 -7.55 -49.80
C ARG A 605 11.37 -6.83 -49.22
N ILE A 606 11.58 -6.13 -48.10
CA ILE A 606 10.50 -5.45 -47.35
C ILE A 606 9.86 -4.33 -48.19
N PHE A 607 10.66 -3.58 -48.94
CA PHE A 607 10.23 -2.42 -49.74
C PHE A 607 9.44 -2.85 -51.01
N GLN A 608 9.54 -4.10 -51.43
CA GLN A 608 8.81 -4.60 -52.61
C GLN A 608 7.34 -4.81 -52.28
N ASN A 609 6.47 -4.23 -53.09
CA ASN A 609 5.00 -4.42 -53.05
C ASN A 609 4.36 -4.04 -51.70
N ARG A 610 4.95 -3.11 -50.95
CA ARG A 610 4.39 -2.59 -49.68
C ARG A 610 4.54 -1.08 -49.64
N THR A 611 3.65 -0.44 -48.89
CA THR A 611 3.84 0.98 -48.57
C THR A 611 4.74 1.08 -47.33
N VAL A 612 5.85 1.78 -47.45
CA VAL A 612 6.78 1.92 -46.34
C VAL A 612 7.06 3.39 -46.08
N LEU A 613 6.92 3.80 -44.85
CA LEU A 613 7.30 5.13 -44.35
C LEU A 613 8.54 4.94 -43.46
N VAL A 614 9.67 5.54 -43.81
CA VAL A 614 10.92 5.34 -43.07
C VAL A 614 11.50 6.65 -42.53
N ILE A 615 11.91 6.64 -41.26
CA ILE A 615 12.74 7.68 -40.66
C ILE A 615 14.18 7.16 -40.74
N PRO A 616 14.99 7.63 -41.74
CA PRO A 616 16.28 7.01 -41.99
C PRO A 616 17.38 7.52 -41.06
N SER A 617 18.26 6.63 -40.62
CA SER A 617 19.50 6.94 -39.93
C SER A 617 20.73 6.67 -40.81
N ARG A 618 20.52 6.10 -42.02
CA ARG A 618 21.61 5.68 -42.92
C ARG A 618 21.37 6.22 -44.32
N ILE A 619 22.48 6.61 -44.97
CA ILE A 619 22.48 7.12 -46.35
C ILE A 619 22.10 6.02 -47.36
N THR A 620 22.42 4.75 -47.05
CA THR A 620 22.10 3.61 -47.92
C THR A 620 20.60 3.39 -48.04
N THR A 621 19.85 3.64 -46.96
CA THR A 621 18.39 3.59 -46.94
C THR A 621 17.78 4.67 -47.84
N LEU A 622 18.31 5.91 -47.76
CA LEU A 622 17.85 7.03 -48.61
C LEU A 622 18.01 6.78 -50.09
N ARG A 623 19.03 6.01 -50.50
CA ARG A 623 19.27 5.67 -51.92
C ARG A 623 18.28 4.63 -52.46
N ARG A 624 17.57 3.93 -51.57
CA ARG A 624 16.65 2.84 -51.94
C ARG A 624 15.18 3.27 -51.95
N VAL A 625 14.87 4.42 -51.32
CA VAL A 625 13.45 4.88 -51.25
C VAL A 625 13.08 5.55 -52.60
N ASP A 626 11.79 5.46 -52.91
CA ASP A 626 11.22 6.04 -54.13
C ASP A 626 11.19 7.57 -54.05
N GLN A 627 10.90 8.12 -52.85
CA GLN A 627 10.80 9.55 -52.61
C GLN A 627 11.25 9.93 -51.20
N VAL A 628 11.71 11.14 -51.05
CA VAL A 628 12.12 11.75 -49.78
C VAL A 628 11.26 12.99 -49.53
N VAL A 629 10.66 13.06 -48.36
CA VAL A 629 9.85 14.21 -47.87
C VAL A 629 10.72 15.02 -46.92
N VAL A 630 11.02 16.25 -47.29
CA VAL A 630 11.78 17.19 -46.45
C VAL A 630 10.82 18.02 -45.64
N ILE A 631 10.91 17.90 -44.31
CA ILE A 631 10.07 18.64 -43.35
C ILE A 631 10.89 19.77 -42.76
N HIS A 632 10.37 20.98 -42.77
CA HIS A 632 10.99 22.16 -42.19
C HIS A 632 9.97 23.07 -41.54
N GLU A 633 10.24 23.50 -40.31
CA GLU A 633 9.32 24.30 -39.48
C GLU A 633 7.88 23.71 -39.39
N GLY A 634 7.81 22.39 -39.44
CA GLY A 634 6.53 21.67 -39.30
C GLY A 634 5.72 21.58 -40.61
N LYS A 635 6.29 21.93 -41.75
CA LYS A 635 5.64 21.88 -43.08
C LYS A 635 6.43 20.99 -44.03
N VAL A 636 5.78 20.52 -45.09
CA VAL A 636 6.45 19.86 -46.22
C VAL A 636 7.11 20.92 -47.09
N GLU A 637 8.43 20.91 -47.15
CA GLU A 637 9.24 21.85 -47.97
C GLU A 637 9.43 21.33 -49.39
N ALA A 638 9.72 20.02 -49.51
CA ALA A 638 10.00 19.40 -50.82
C ALA A 638 9.70 17.90 -50.75
N VAL A 639 9.23 17.35 -51.87
CA VAL A 639 9.02 15.91 -52.07
C VAL A 639 9.60 15.56 -53.46
N ASP A 640 10.63 14.74 -53.51
CA ASP A 640 11.22 14.26 -54.79
C ASP A 640 12.13 13.08 -54.48
N SER A 641 12.73 12.49 -55.51
CA SER A 641 13.77 11.46 -55.35
C SER A 641 15.03 12.07 -54.70
N GLN A 642 15.83 11.26 -54.00
CA GLN A 642 17.08 11.69 -53.35
C GLN A 642 18.00 12.42 -54.34
N SER A 643 18.16 11.88 -55.56
CA SER A 643 19.06 12.44 -56.61
C SER A 643 18.59 13.83 -57.07
N ASN A 644 17.29 14.06 -57.14
CA ASN A 644 16.72 15.37 -57.52
C ASN A 644 16.86 16.39 -56.38
N LEU A 645 16.59 15.96 -55.11
CA LEU A 645 16.71 16.84 -53.96
C LEU A 645 18.15 17.31 -53.73
N LEU A 646 19.15 16.46 -54.00
CA LEU A 646 20.56 16.83 -53.95
C LEU A 646 20.89 17.98 -54.93
N LYS A 647 20.21 18.04 -56.08
CA LYS A 647 20.39 19.07 -57.08
C LYS A 647 19.61 20.34 -56.77
N LYS A 648 18.36 20.19 -56.35
CA LYS A 648 17.35 21.29 -56.23
C LYS A 648 17.22 21.90 -54.84
N SER A 649 17.34 21.12 -53.76
CA SER A 649 17.08 21.59 -52.39
C SER A 649 18.37 21.87 -51.61
N ALA A 650 18.57 23.12 -51.25
CA ALA A 650 19.71 23.55 -50.40
C ALA A 650 19.50 23.01 -48.96
N LEU A 651 18.23 22.97 -48.50
CA LEU A 651 17.88 22.46 -47.17
C LEU A 651 18.16 20.95 -47.04
N TYR A 652 17.84 20.18 -48.07
CA TYR A 652 18.12 18.73 -48.10
C TYR A 652 19.66 18.48 -48.10
N ARG A 653 20.44 19.22 -48.88
CA ARG A 653 21.91 19.12 -48.90
C ARG A 653 22.49 19.45 -47.53
N HIS A 654 21.95 20.50 -46.87
CA HIS A 654 22.38 20.90 -45.52
C HIS A 654 22.04 19.81 -44.48
N TRP A 655 20.82 19.25 -44.54
CA TRP A 655 20.38 18.15 -43.67
C TRP A 655 21.27 16.90 -43.86
N GLU A 656 21.51 16.48 -45.11
CA GLU A 656 22.32 15.30 -45.41
C GLU A 656 23.79 15.53 -44.96
N TYR A 657 24.34 16.71 -45.20
CA TYR A 657 25.67 17.07 -44.70
C TYR A 657 25.76 17.01 -43.19
N THR A 658 24.83 17.63 -42.49
CA THR A 658 24.78 17.68 -41.02
C THR A 658 24.61 16.28 -40.41
N ARG A 659 23.77 15.46 -41.02
CA ARG A 659 23.45 14.13 -40.48
C ARG A 659 24.54 13.09 -40.71
N PHE A 660 25.17 13.11 -41.85
CA PHE A 660 26.11 12.04 -42.28
C PHE A 660 27.58 12.45 -42.31
N ASN A 661 27.91 13.71 -42.51
CA ASN A 661 29.32 14.16 -42.55
C ASN A 661 29.91 14.54 -41.18
N GLN A 662 29.10 14.77 -40.18
CA GLN A 662 29.62 14.93 -38.81
C GLN A 662 30.41 13.69 -38.33
N PHE A 663 30.09 12.52 -38.85
CA PHE A 663 30.83 11.29 -38.53
C PHE A 663 32.19 11.20 -39.21
N ARG A 664 32.41 11.85 -40.36
CA ARG A 664 33.73 11.84 -41.03
C ARG A 664 34.76 12.65 -40.27
N HIS A 665 34.40 13.81 -39.74
CA HIS A 665 35.31 14.64 -38.94
C HIS A 665 35.74 14.00 -37.62
N SER A 666 34.96 13.13 -37.05
CA SER A 666 35.31 12.42 -35.80
C SER A 666 36.20 11.18 -36.03
N GLN A 667 36.26 10.67 -37.29
CA GLN A 667 37.10 9.52 -37.63
C GLN A 667 38.47 9.94 -38.24
N ASP A 668 38.55 11.15 -38.76
CA ASP A 668 39.76 11.63 -39.48
C ASP A 668 40.72 12.48 -38.62
N THR A 669 40.49 12.62 -37.32
CA THR A 669 41.51 13.21 -36.43
C THR A 669 42.50 12.11 -36.04
N PRO A 670 43.73 12.14 -36.55
CA PRO A 670 44.76 11.21 -36.09
C PRO A 670 45.04 11.50 -34.62
N ILE A 671 45.03 10.47 -33.82
CA ILE A 671 45.52 10.54 -32.43
C ILE A 671 47.02 10.81 -32.54
N GLU A 672 47.44 12.08 -32.57
CA GLU A 672 48.84 12.42 -32.35
C GLU A 672 49.19 11.96 -30.93
N GLN A 673 49.99 10.91 -30.86
CA GLN A 673 50.61 10.46 -29.62
C GLN A 673 51.52 11.59 -29.08
N ARG A 674 51.17 12.15 -27.94
CA ARG A 674 52.06 12.85 -27.02
C ARG A 674 51.82 12.39 -25.60
#